data_826cb0fdee7c28560f7197ca63a9a3cd
#
_entry.id   826cb0fdee7c28560f7197ca63a9a3cd
#
_cell.length_a   1.000
_cell.length_b   1.000
_cell.length_c   1.000
_cell.angle_alpha   90.00
_cell.angle_beta   90.00
_cell.angle_gamma   90.00
#
_symmetry.space_group_name_H-M   'P 1'
#
loop_
_entity.id
_entity.type
_entity.pdbx_description
1 polymer ?
#
loop_
_entity_poly.entity_id
_entity_poly.type
_entity_poly.pdbx_seq_one_letter_code
_entity_poly.pdbx_strand_id
1 'polypeptide(L)'
;MTDFVLCTTNLVSAQRNLKYPNHRQIASAADLKNAVTHDHVAAEYKGDIRSTDRFLQSTCVVMDVDNDHSNSPADWVTPESLALIFPGVVLATATSRNHLKPKGEKTARPRFHAYFPIKPVTDAAVYTGIKKKLASYTGIFDRNALDAARFIYGNPTAEVTWVDGALSITDFLDADAFAALEMATGEIREGARNATMSGFAGRVIVRFGNTEQARQLFEMKAQTCVPPLPDSELEAIWASALKFGAKVAATPGYIPPERYAEIQGLRPTDFTDVDQATVLADEYAQKLAFSEATDWLVYNGSFWEETRPGSRAIAQELTTRQLEQAADLLEKAREACDSTGVTQLLSAMSLTKAKNLFTGVQWTAYDQLTDAQAYEKYVLKRRDSKAITASLKEAAPMLQVTQADLDADPFALNTPGGTIDLTSGQMYEHDYGDFITKQTTTDPATKGMDTWLAALEVFFQGDQELIDYVQRIVGLTAIGKVYVEALIIAYGDGRNGKSTFWNTIARVLGTYAGNISADALTVGVKRNVKPELAEAKGKRLLIAAETEEGMRLSTSIAKQMASTDLLYAEKKYKAPFAFAPSHTLVLYTNHLPRVGAMDVGIWRRLIVIPFEAKIEGSSDIKNYAEHLYQNAAGAVLQWIVDGARKVIDDDFVLKPPPKVRRALEAYRFENDWMTHFLDDNCEIDSSFTQPSGELYSVYRAYALSVGEYARSTSDFYSALEQLGFRRRRTKSARYVDGLRLKSEFNL
;
A
#
# COMPACT_ATOMS: atom_id res chain seq x y z
N MET A 1 -24.39 18.25 -17.08
CA MET A 1 -24.10 17.85 -15.69
C MET A 1 -23.45 19.05 -15.03
N THR A 2 -24.26 19.86 -14.34
CA THR A 2 -23.78 21.15 -13.76
C THR A 2 -23.89 21.16 -12.23
N ASP A 3 -24.61 20.20 -11.67
CA ASP A 3 -24.94 20.15 -10.25
C ASP A 3 -23.91 19.33 -9.47
N PHE A 4 -23.52 19.83 -8.30
CA PHE A 4 -22.62 19.12 -7.40
C PHE A 4 -23.00 19.37 -5.94
N VAL A 5 -22.42 18.60 -5.02
CA VAL A 5 -22.69 18.71 -3.57
C VAL A 5 -21.49 19.30 -2.86
N LEU A 6 -21.74 20.28 -1.96
CA LEU A 6 -20.77 20.71 -0.95
C LEU A 6 -21.33 20.40 0.44
N CYS A 7 -20.48 19.85 1.30
CA CYS A 7 -20.83 19.66 2.70
C CYS A 7 -20.33 20.82 3.54
N THR A 8 -21.26 21.52 4.22
CA THR A 8 -20.93 22.75 4.97
C THR A 8 -21.15 22.56 6.47
N THR A 9 -20.53 23.40 7.24
CA THR A 9 -20.83 23.59 8.67
C THR A 9 -21.54 24.93 8.88
N ASN A 10 -22.01 25.21 10.10
CA ASN A 10 -22.53 26.53 10.48
C ASN A 10 -21.43 27.46 10.98
N LEU A 11 -20.16 27.06 10.93
CA LEU A 11 -19.00 27.83 11.39
C LEU A 11 -18.35 28.58 10.22
N VAL A 12 -17.66 29.66 10.55
CA VAL A 12 -16.86 30.46 9.63
C VAL A 12 -15.46 30.57 10.20
N SER A 13 -14.46 30.19 9.41
CA SER A 13 -13.03 30.26 9.79
C SER A 13 -12.63 29.51 11.05
N ALA A 14 -13.25 28.36 11.32
CA ALA A 14 -12.94 27.50 12.48
C ALA A 14 -11.73 26.61 12.19
N GLN A 15 -10.62 26.79 12.90
CA GLN A 15 -9.34 26.13 12.63
C GLN A 15 -9.32 24.61 12.85
N ARG A 16 -10.24 24.02 13.62
CA ARG A 16 -10.24 22.60 13.99
C ARG A 16 -11.58 21.92 13.78
N ASN A 17 -12.41 22.41 12.87
CA ASN A 17 -13.67 21.76 12.61
C ASN A 17 -13.45 20.46 11.79
N LEU A 18 -14.03 19.37 12.27
CA LEU A 18 -14.00 18.07 11.60
C LEU A 18 -15.39 17.65 11.10
N LYS A 19 -16.48 18.35 11.47
CA LYS A 19 -17.85 17.94 11.20
C LYS A 19 -18.56 18.88 10.22
N TYR A 20 -19.09 18.32 9.11
CA TYR A 20 -19.73 19.01 7.99
C TYR A 20 -21.09 18.39 7.66
N PRO A 21 -22.13 18.62 8.50
CA PRO A 21 -23.40 17.87 8.43
C PRO A 21 -24.38 18.40 7.40
N ASN A 22 -24.15 19.59 6.81
CA ASN A 22 -25.13 20.22 5.94
C ASN A 22 -24.74 19.95 4.47
N HIS A 23 -25.41 18.99 3.82
CA HIS A 23 -25.23 18.70 2.40
C HIS A 23 -25.99 19.73 1.57
N ARG A 24 -25.29 20.51 0.76
CA ARG A 24 -25.84 21.57 -0.08
C ARG A 24 -25.72 21.21 -1.54
N GLN A 25 -26.84 21.10 -2.22
CA GLN A 25 -26.89 20.98 -3.68
C GLN A 25 -26.53 22.34 -4.30
N ILE A 26 -25.59 22.36 -5.22
CA ILE A 26 -25.10 23.55 -5.92
C ILE A 26 -25.46 23.41 -7.39
N ALA A 27 -26.44 24.18 -7.86
CA ALA A 27 -26.90 24.18 -9.24
C ALA A 27 -26.73 25.57 -9.90
N SER A 28 -26.34 26.57 -9.13
CA SER A 28 -26.19 27.95 -9.60
C SER A 28 -25.11 28.73 -8.85
N ALA A 29 -24.71 29.84 -9.40
CA ALA A 29 -23.81 30.80 -8.73
C ALA A 29 -24.38 31.28 -7.37
N ALA A 30 -25.71 31.41 -7.25
CA ALA A 30 -26.36 31.83 -6.02
C ALA A 30 -26.25 30.72 -4.93
N ASP A 31 -26.43 29.46 -5.30
CA ASP A 31 -26.27 28.33 -4.37
C ASP A 31 -24.84 28.23 -3.89
N LEU A 32 -23.87 28.37 -4.80
CA LEU A 32 -22.44 28.35 -4.45
C LEU A 32 -22.12 29.50 -3.50
N LYS A 33 -22.58 30.71 -3.79
CA LYS A 33 -22.38 31.90 -2.94
C LYS A 33 -22.90 31.67 -1.52
N ASN A 34 -24.08 31.05 -1.38
CA ASN A 34 -24.64 30.70 -0.08
C ASN A 34 -23.82 29.64 0.66
N ALA A 35 -23.33 28.63 -0.05
CA ALA A 35 -22.54 27.54 0.55
C ALA A 35 -21.18 28.02 1.03
N VAL A 36 -20.44 28.81 0.23
CA VAL A 36 -19.07 29.27 0.53
C VAL A 36 -19.00 30.35 1.61
N THR A 37 -20.14 30.86 2.09
CA THR A 37 -20.16 31.73 3.29
C THR A 37 -19.68 30.98 4.52
N HIS A 38 -19.79 29.66 4.55
CA HIS A 38 -19.41 28.79 5.67
C HIS A 38 -18.21 27.91 5.31
N ASP A 39 -17.53 27.40 6.35
CA ASP A 39 -16.47 26.41 6.16
C ASP A 39 -17.07 25.16 5.52
N HIS A 40 -16.42 24.59 4.50
CA HIS A 40 -16.98 23.52 3.69
C HIS A 40 -15.92 22.55 3.15
N VAL A 41 -16.41 21.43 2.65
CA VAL A 41 -15.63 20.40 1.97
C VAL A 41 -16.36 19.96 0.70
N ALA A 42 -15.61 19.46 -0.28
CA ALA A 42 -16.16 19.00 -1.55
C ALA A 42 -16.60 17.53 -1.53
N ALA A 43 -16.31 16.78 -0.49
CA ALA A 43 -16.64 15.38 -0.36
C ALA A 43 -17.61 15.10 0.79
N GLU A 44 -18.33 14.01 0.69
CA GLU A 44 -19.16 13.43 1.74
C GLU A 44 -18.36 12.42 2.53
N TYR A 45 -18.57 12.36 3.84
CA TYR A 45 -17.81 11.49 4.74
C TYR A 45 -18.75 10.70 5.66
N LYS A 46 -18.36 9.49 6.01
CA LYS A 46 -19.12 8.64 6.95
C LYS A 46 -19.30 9.34 8.30
N GLY A 47 -20.54 9.60 8.67
CA GLY A 47 -20.92 10.32 9.90
C GLY A 47 -20.58 11.81 9.86
N ASP A 48 -20.46 12.41 8.67
CA ASP A 48 -20.15 13.82 8.43
C ASP A 48 -18.79 14.27 9.01
N ILE A 49 -17.92 13.34 9.35
CA ILE A 49 -16.61 13.61 9.93
C ILE A 49 -15.55 13.55 8.85
N ARG A 50 -14.93 14.68 8.56
CA ARG A 50 -13.87 14.86 7.55
C ARG A 50 -12.62 14.05 7.90
N SER A 51 -12.33 13.03 7.10
CA SER A 51 -11.11 12.22 7.14
C SER A 51 -11.00 11.46 5.82
N THR A 52 -9.81 11.22 5.32
CA THR A 52 -9.59 10.41 4.11
C THR A 52 -10.17 8.99 4.28
N ASP A 53 -9.98 8.36 5.43
CA ASP A 53 -10.50 7.03 5.74
C ASP A 53 -12.04 6.95 5.84
N ARG A 54 -12.71 8.11 5.87
CA ARG A 54 -14.17 8.22 5.95
C ARG A 54 -14.78 8.79 4.69
N PHE A 55 -14.00 8.94 3.63
CA PHE A 55 -14.47 9.41 2.34
C PHE A 55 -15.57 8.48 1.80
N LEU A 56 -16.70 9.03 1.39
CA LEU A 56 -17.79 8.28 0.78
C LEU A 56 -17.87 8.57 -0.71
N GLN A 57 -17.98 9.84 -1.06
CA GLN A 57 -18.03 10.27 -2.45
C GLN A 57 -17.76 11.77 -2.60
N SER A 58 -17.44 12.17 -3.82
CA SER A 58 -17.44 13.57 -4.23
C SER A 58 -17.98 13.74 -5.64
N THR A 59 -18.72 14.81 -5.86
CA THR A 59 -19.25 15.23 -7.17
C THR A 59 -18.58 16.53 -7.64
N CYS A 60 -17.54 17.00 -6.96
CA CYS A 60 -16.86 18.24 -7.28
C CYS A 60 -15.38 18.16 -6.92
N VAL A 61 -14.50 18.51 -7.83
CA VAL A 61 -13.08 18.77 -7.53
C VAL A 61 -12.90 20.24 -7.19
N VAL A 62 -12.29 20.52 -6.03
CA VAL A 62 -11.96 21.89 -5.63
C VAL A 62 -10.45 22.09 -5.59
N MET A 63 -9.98 23.16 -6.24
CA MET A 63 -8.58 23.51 -6.35
C MET A 63 -8.32 24.92 -5.85
N ASP A 64 -7.23 25.11 -5.14
CA ASP A 64 -6.82 26.42 -4.59
C ASP A 64 -5.92 27.16 -5.60
N VAL A 65 -6.23 28.43 -5.88
CA VAL A 65 -5.41 29.36 -6.68
C VAL A 65 -4.94 30.49 -5.78
N ASP A 66 -3.71 30.39 -5.30
CA ASP A 66 -3.10 31.38 -4.39
C ASP A 66 -2.19 32.39 -5.13
N ASN A 67 -1.88 32.16 -6.41
CA ASN A 67 -0.94 32.96 -7.23
C ASN A 67 0.45 33.12 -6.61
N ASP A 68 0.90 32.09 -5.85
CA ASP A 68 2.17 32.15 -5.14
C ASP A 68 3.38 31.79 -6.04
N HIS A 69 3.14 31.43 -7.29
CA HIS A 69 4.15 31.12 -8.30
C HIS A 69 4.90 32.35 -8.83
N SER A 70 4.33 33.53 -8.75
CA SER A 70 5.01 34.78 -9.17
C SER A 70 4.67 35.96 -8.27
N ASN A 71 5.60 36.93 -8.17
CA ASN A 71 5.38 38.20 -7.52
C ASN A 71 4.94 39.29 -8.51
N SER A 72 4.98 39.05 -9.80
CA SER A 72 4.54 39.98 -10.86
C SER A 72 3.03 39.90 -11.03
N PRO A 73 2.28 41.01 -10.96
CA PRO A 73 0.85 41.00 -11.22
C PRO A 73 0.46 40.54 -12.63
N ALA A 74 1.37 40.66 -13.60
CA ALA A 74 1.15 40.22 -14.98
C ALA A 74 1.05 38.69 -15.10
N ASP A 75 1.62 37.95 -14.14
CA ASP A 75 1.63 36.51 -14.13
C ASP A 75 0.49 35.90 -13.30
N TRP A 76 -0.36 36.72 -12.66
CA TRP A 76 -1.42 36.24 -11.79
C TRP A 76 -2.64 35.79 -12.59
N VAL A 77 -3.17 34.63 -12.22
CA VAL A 77 -4.40 34.09 -12.75
C VAL A 77 -5.60 34.69 -12.07
N THR A 78 -6.60 35.09 -12.86
CA THR A 78 -7.92 35.53 -12.39
C THR A 78 -8.99 34.49 -12.72
N PRO A 79 -10.21 34.59 -12.13
CA PRO A 79 -11.32 33.72 -12.50
C PRO A 79 -11.61 33.71 -14.01
N GLU A 80 -11.53 34.85 -14.68
CA GLU A 80 -11.78 34.99 -16.10
C GLU A 80 -10.67 34.34 -16.94
N SER A 81 -9.41 34.50 -16.55
CA SER A 81 -8.28 33.86 -17.22
C SER A 81 -8.28 32.33 -17.04
N LEU A 82 -8.73 31.84 -15.87
CA LEU A 82 -8.90 30.41 -15.63
C LEU A 82 -9.89 29.77 -16.62
N ALA A 83 -11.00 30.45 -16.91
CA ALA A 83 -11.99 29.96 -17.88
C ALA A 83 -11.44 29.85 -19.31
N LEU A 84 -10.44 30.66 -19.66
CA LEU A 84 -9.76 30.55 -20.97
C LEU A 84 -8.81 29.35 -21.04
N ILE A 85 -8.23 28.94 -19.89
CA ILE A 85 -7.36 27.76 -19.81
C ILE A 85 -8.15 26.46 -19.98
N PHE A 86 -9.43 26.41 -19.56
CA PHE A 86 -10.31 25.26 -19.65
C PHE A 86 -11.55 25.55 -20.53
N PRO A 87 -11.37 25.79 -21.83
CA PRO A 87 -12.47 26.19 -22.70
C PRO A 87 -13.50 25.06 -22.84
N GLY A 88 -14.77 25.40 -22.64
CA GLY A 88 -15.89 24.48 -22.70
C GLY A 88 -16.09 23.58 -21.48
N VAL A 89 -15.24 23.71 -20.46
CA VAL A 89 -15.40 23.02 -19.18
C VAL A 89 -16.34 23.82 -18.27
N VAL A 90 -17.29 23.15 -17.67
CA VAL A 90 -18.13 23.74 -16.61
C VAL A 90 -17.31 23.92 -15.36
N LEU A 91 -17.23 25.14 -14.85
CA LEU A 91 -16.52 25.45 -13.60
C LEU A 91 -17.13 26.65 -12.89
N ALA A 92 -16.89 26.74 -11.60
CA ALA A 92 -17.22 27.94 -10.85
C ALA A 92 -16.01 28.36 -10.01
N THR A 93 -15.93 29.63 -9.66
CA THR A 93 -14.90 30.15 -8.74
C THR A 93 -15.54 30.93 -7.60
N ALA A 94 -14.87 30.93 -6.44
CA ALA A 94 -15.24 31.77 -5.32
C ALA A 94 -13.97 32.40 -4.69
N THR A 95 -13.97 33.70 -4.48
CA THR A 95 -12.81 34.39 -3.88
C THR A 95 -12.59 33.91 -2.45
N SER A 96 -11.33 33.62 -2.12
CA SER A 96 -10.95 33.19 -0.78
C SER A 96 -11.02 34.33 0.25
N ARG A 97 -11.03 34.02 1.55
CA ARG A 97 -10.97 34.99 2.62
C ARG A 97 -9.73 35.88 2.59
N ASN A 98 -8.67 35.44 1.92
CA ASN A 98 -7.40 36.16 1.75
C ASN A 98 -7.28 36.86 0.37
N HIS A 99 -8.37 36.94 -0.40
CA HIS A 99 -8.38 37.60 -1.69
C HIS A 99 -7.98 39.06 -1.56
N LEU A 100 -7.02 39.51 -2.39
CA LEU A 100 -6.45 40.88 -2.38
C LEU A 100 -5.93 41.34 -1.02
N LYS A 101 -5.51 40.43 -0.16
CA LYS A 101 -4.88 40.72 1.14
C LYS A 101 -3.45 40.17 1.19
N PRO A 102 -2.53 40.81 1.93
CA PRO A 102 -1.22 40.22 2.19
C PRO A 102 -1.35 38.89 2.99
N LYS A 103 -0.46 37.93 2.72
CA LYS A 103 -0.40 36.65 3.44
C LYS A 103 1.06 36.31 3.73
N GLY A 104 1.51 36.46 4.99
CA GLY A 104 2.92 36.33 5.34
C GLY A 104 3.76 37.40 4.61
N GLU A 105 4.84 37.01 3.94
CA GLU A 105 5.69 37.90 3.14
C GLU A 105 5.14 38.16 1.73
N LYS A 106 4.04 37.53 1.34
CA LYS A 106 3.43 37.65 0.01
C LYS A 106 2.55 38.91 -0.07
N THR A 107 2.67 39.67 -1.15
CA THR A 107 1.85 40.83 -1.45
C THR A 107 0.37 40.49 -1.63
N ALA A 108 -0.50 41.48 -1.56
CA ALA A 108 -1.92 41.36 -1.89
C ALA A 108 -2.07 40.93 -3.35
N ARG A 109 -2.79 39.82 -3.59
CA ARG A 109 -2.97 39.22 -4.91
C ARG A 109 -4.30 38.49 -5.01
N PRO A 110 -4.83 38.19 -6.23
CA PRO A 110 -6.02 37.39 -6.40
C PRO A 110 -5.82 36.02 -5.77
N ARG A 111 -6.75 35.57 -4.91
CA ARG A 111 -6.81 34.25 -4.34
C ARG A 111 -8.24 33.73 -4.37
N PHE A 112 -8.45 32.57 -4.93
CA PHE A 112 -9.77 32.01 -5.07
C PHE A 112 -9.72 30.47 -5.10
N HIS A 113 -10.87 29.84 -4.91
CA HIS A 113 -11.07 28.40 -5.09
C HIS A 113 -11.80 28.17 -6.40
N ALA A 114 -11.37 27.16 -7.17
CA ALA A 114 -12.01 26.74 -8.40
C ALA A 114 -12.74 25.40 -8.15
N TYR A 115 -14.01 25.34 -8.51
CA TYR A 115 -14.92 24.22 -8.33
C TYR A 115 -15.25 23.62 -9.69
N PHE A 116 -14.91 22.34 -9.88
CA PHE A 116 -15.13 21.60 -11.11
C PHE A 116 -16.13 20.48 -10.84
N PRO A 117 -17.39 20.57 -11.34
CA PRO A 117 -18.34 19.45 -11.27
C PRO A 117 -17.80 18.22 -11.98
N ILE A 118 -17.93 17.04 -11.37
CA ILE A 118 -17.51 15.76 -11.91
C ILE A 118 -18.60 14.70 -11.70
N LYS A 119 -18.50 13.57 -12.40
CA LYS A 119 -19.30 12.39 -12.07
C LYS A 119 -18.95 11.93 -10.65
N PRO A 120 -19.90 11.32 -9.90
CA PRO A 120 -19.61 10.83 -8.56
C PRO A 120 -18.38 9.91 -8.54
N VAL A 121 -17.43 10.23 -7.67
CA VAL A 121 -16.24 9.43 -7.40
C VAL A 121 -16.35 8.93 -5.97
N THR A 122 -16.34 7.62 -5.76
CA THR A 122 -16.54 6.99 -4.45
C THR A 122 -15.23 6.53 -3.79
N ASP A 123 -14.11 6.65 -4.48
CA ASP A 123 -12.78 6.29 -4.01
C ASP A 123 -11.92 7.53 -3.75
N ALA A 124 -11.31 7.63 -2.56
CA ALA A 124 -10.49 8.75 -2.15
C ALA A 124 -9.17 8.87 -2.95
N ALA A 125 -8.59 7.73 -3.35
CA ALA A 125 -7.35 7.71 -4.12
C ALA A 125 -7.60 8.16 -5.56
N VAL A 126 -8.69 7.69 -6.19
CA VAL A 126 -9.15 8.16 -7.51
C VAL A 126 -9.43 9.66 -7.48
N TYR A 127 -10.13 10.15 -6.45
CA TYR A 127 -10.41 11.58 -6.27
C TYR A 127 -9.12 12.41 -6.15
N THR A 128 -8.19 11.95 -5.32
CA THR A 128 -6.86 12.58 -5.16
C THR A 128 -6.07 12.53 -6.48
N GLY A 129 -6.16 11.43 -7.23
CA GLY A 129 -5.55 11.26 -8.55
C GLY A 129 -6.04 12.30 -9.56
N ILE A 130 -7.34 12.60 -9.61
CA ILE A 130 -7.90 13.66 -10.46
C ILE A 130 -7.32 15.03 -10.08
N LYS A 131 -7.23 15.35 -8.79
CA LYS A 131 -6.64 16.62 -8.32
C LYS A 131 -5.16 16.72 -8.70
N LYS A 132 -4.39 15.64 -8.54
CA LYS A 132 -2.98 15.58 -8.95
C LYS A 132 -2.82 15.77 -10.47
N LYS A 133 -3.63 15.08 -11.29
CA LYS A 133 -3.62 15.22 -12.74
C LYS A 133 -3.95 16.66 -13.16
N LEU A 134 -4.92 17.30 -12.50
CA LEU A 134 -5.28 18.68 -12.76
C LEU A 134 -4.16 19.67 -12.35
N ALA A 135 -3.51 19.44 -11.21
CA ALA A 135 -2.39 20.26 -10.75
C ALA A 135 -1.12 20.08 -11.63
N SER A 136 -0.96 18.91 -12.27
CA SER A 136 0.12 18.70 -13.23
C SER A 136 -0.17 19.29 -14.60
N TYR A 137 -1.47 19.43 -14.96
CA TYR A 137 -1.89 20.04 -16.21
C TYR A 137 -1.57 21.55 -16.26
N THR A 138 -1.63 22.25 -15.10
CA THR A 138 -1.27 23.65 -15.01
C THR A 138 -0.58 23.94 -13.67
N GLY A 139 0.50 24.69 -13.68
CA GLY A 139 1.26 25.06 -12.47
C GLY A 139 0.59 26.10 -11.54
N ILE A 140 -0.69 26.43 -11.79
CA ILE A 140 -1.40 27.53 -11.08
C ILE A 140 -2.04 27.09 -9.76
N PHE A 141 -2.26 25.79 -9.57
CA PHE A 141 -2.93 25.23 -8.41
C PHE A 141 -1.96 24.93 -7.26
N ASP A 142 -2.39 25.20 -6.03
CA ASP A 142 -1.60 24.85 -4.83
C ASP A 142 -1.46 23.32 -4.69
N ARG A 143 -0.23 22.82 -4.85
CA ARG A 143 0.10 21.40 -4.73
C ARG A 143 -0.01 20.85 -3.30
N ASN A 144 -0.06 21.72 -2.28
CA ASN A 144 -0.25 21.30 -0.88
C ASN A 144 -1.73 21.07 -0.52
N ALA A 145 -2.65 21.27 -1.46
CA ALA A 145 -4.09 21.21 -1.26
C ALA A 145 -4.77 20.04 -1.98
N LEU A 146 -4.03 18.96 -2.30
CA LEU A 146 -4.51 17.91 -3.19
C LEU A 146 -5.17 16.71 -2.46
N ASP A 147 -5.14 16.66 -1.13
CA ASP A 147 -5.75 15.56 -0.36
C ASP A 147 -7.27 15.48 -0.51
N ALA A 148 -7.83 14.28 -0.32
CA ALA A 148 -9.27 14.03 -0.43
C ALA A 148 -10.07 14.61 0.74
N ALA A 149 -9.42 14.94 1.83
CA ALA A 149 -10.03 15.51 3.02
C ALA A 149 -9.80 17.03 3.16
N ARG A 150 -9.42 17.72 2.07
CA ARG A 150 -9.20 19.16 2.06
C ARG A 150 -10.46 19.91 2.46
N PHE A 151 -10.33 20.82 3.43
CA PHE A 151 -11.39 21.74 3.79
C PHE A 151 -11.07 23.18 3.37
N ILE A 152 -12.11 23.95 3.20
CA ILE A 152 -12.06 25.33 2.71
C ILE A 152 -12.72 26.23 3.74
N TYR A 153 -12.04 27.31 4.09
CA TYR A 153 -12.58 28.29 5.00
C TYR A 153 -13.69 29.12 4.34
N GLY A 154 -14.78 29.34 5.05
CA GLY A 154 -15.86 30.19 4.60
C GLY A 154 -15.43 31.66 4.40
N ASN A 155 -16.04 32.28 3.40
CA ASN A 155 -15.90 33.70 3.09
C ASN A 155 -17.27 34.35 2.84
N PRO A 156 -17.87 35.04 3.83
CA PRO A 156 -19.16 35.68 3.66
C PRO A 156 -19.21 36.78 2.56
N THR A 157 -18.05 37.31 2.18
CA THR A 157 -17.92 38.35 1.14
C THR A 157 -17.40 37.79 -0.19
N ALA A 158 -17.48 36.46 -0.39
CA ALA A 158 -16.98 35.81 -1.60
C ALA A 158 -17.71 36.37 -2.84
N GLU A 159 -16.91 36.68 -3.86
CA GLU A 159 -17.40 36.93 -5.21
C GLU A 159 -17.35 35.58 -5.95
N VAL A 160 -18.44 35.24 -6.64
CA VAL A 160 -18.61 33.96 -7.34
C VAL A 160 -18.72 34.23 -8.82
N THR A 161 -17.91 33.52 -9.61
CA THR A 161 -18.02 33.47 -11.07
C THR A 161 -18.48 32.09 -11.45
N TRP A 162 -19.45 31.97 -12.35
CA TRP A 162 -19.95 30.71 -12.89
C TRP A 162 -19.73 30.68 -14.40
N VAL A 163 -19.13 29.58 -14.88
CA VAL A 163 -18.83 29.39 -16.29
C VAL A 163 -19.54 28.13 -16.77
N ASP A 164 -20.44 28.31 -17.72
CA ASP A 164 -21.16 27.22 -18.34
C ASP A 164 -20.28 26.49 -19.36
N GLY A 165 -20.44 25.18 -19.44
CA GLY A 165 -19.70 24.34 -20.36
C GLY A 165 -20.40 23.00 -20.61
N ALA A 166 -20.00 22.32 -21.66
CA ALA A 166 -20.51 21.01 -22.03
C ALA A 166 -19.65 19.84 -21.50
N LEU A 167 -18.42 20.15 -21.07
CA LEU A 167 -17.42 19.16 -20.63
C LEU A 167 -17.25 19.22 -19.11
N SER A 168 -17.08 18.07 -18.48
CA SER A 168 -16.48 18.01 -17.16
C SER A 168 -14.96 18.17 -17.24
N ILE A 169 -14.31 18.50 -16.13
CA ILE A 169 -12.85 18.59 -16.10
C ILE A 169 -12.19 17.22 -16.37
N THR A 170 -12.80 16.13 -15.92
CA THR A 170 -12.32 14.76 -16.18
C THR A 170 -12.38 14.41 -17.66
N ASP A 171 -13.45 14.78 -18.34
CA ASP A 171 -13.59 14.58 -19.80
C ASP A 171 -12.60 15.44 -20.59
N PHE A 172 -12.31 16.65 -20.11
CA PHE A 172 -11.31 17.52 -20.72
C PHE A 172 -9.87 17.03 -20.56
N LEU A 173 -9.54 16.44 -19.40
CA LEU A 173 -8.22 15.89 -19.12
C LEU A 173 -7.94 14.55 -19.82
N ASP A 174 -8.98 13.84 -20.27
CA ASP A 174 -8.89 12.63 -21.03
C ASP A 174 -8.99 12.94 -22.54
N ALA A 175 -7.92 12.71 -23.30
CA ALA A 175 -7.86 13.06 -24.72
C ALA A 175 -8.86 12.25 -25.56
N ASP A 176 -9.06 10.97 -25.23
CA ASP A 176 -9.97 10.09 -25.95
C ASP A 176 -11.42 10.42 -25.63
N ALA A 177 -11.74 10.68 -24.34
CA ALA A 177 -13.06 11.12 -23.91
C ALA A 177 -13.41 12.48 -24.49
N PHE A 178 -12.46 13.42 -24.55
CA PHE A 178 -12.63 14.73 -25.19
C PHE A 178 -12.99 14.57 -26.69
N ALA A 179 -12.21 13.79 -27.41
CA ALA A 179 -12.43 13.55 -28.84
C ALA A 179 -13.78 12.85 -29.07
N ALA A 180 -14.12 11.81 -28.30
CA ALA A 180 -15.36 11.07 -28.42
C ALA A 180 -16.61 11.94 -28.13
N LEU A 181 -16.57 12.77 -27.10
CA LEU A 181 -17.69 13.67 -26.73
C LEU A 181 -17.90 14.77 -27.77
N GLU A 182 -16.83 15.38 -28.27
CA GLU A 182 -16.90 16.39 -29.29
C GLU A 182 -17.38 15.81 -30.64
N MET A 183 -17.08 14.55 -30.94
CA MET A 183 -17.55 13.88 -32.17
C MET A 183 -18.95 13.29 -32.05
N ALA A 184 -19.47 13.05 -30.86
CA ALA A 184 -20.78 12.45 -30.62
C ALA A 184 -21.98 13.36 -30.95
N THR A 185 -21.75 14.64 -31.23
CA THR A 185 -22.82 15.55 -31.69
C THR A 185 -23.15 15.19 -33.16
N GLY A 186 -24.45 14.92 -33.44
CA GLY A 186 -24.94 14.53 -34.75
C GLY A 186 -24.75 15.60 -35.82
N GLU A 187 -25.47 15.48 -36.96
CA GLU A 187 -25.42 16.42 -38.10
C GLU A 187 -25.51 17.88 -37.68
N ILE A 188 -24.57 18.70 -38.12
CA ILE A 188 -24.56 20.16 -37.89
C ILE A 188 -25.27 20.82 -39.09
N ARG A 189 -26.48 21.32 -38.84
CA ARG A 189 -27.34 21.88 -39.89
C ARG A 189 -26.99 23.32 -40.25
N GLU A 190 -27.43 23.74 -41.41
CA GLU A 190 -27.31 25.12 -41.91
C GLU A 190 -27.80 26.16 -40.88
N GLY A 191 -27.08 27.26 -40.73
CA GLY A 191 -27.33 28.30 -39.70
C GLY A 191 -26.53 28.13 -38.41
N ALA A 192 -26.17 26.88 -38.01
CA ALA A 192 -25.34 26.64 -36.82
C ALA A 192 -23.89 26.26 -37.15
N ARG A 193 -23.60 25.91 -38.41
CA ARG A 193 -22.30 25.33 -38.83
C ARG A 193 -21.10 26.16 -38.45
N ASN A 194 -21.06 27.44 -38.83
CA ASN A 194 -19.90 28.31 -38.58
C ASN A 194 -19.67 28.55 -37.09
N ALA A 195 -20.74 28.76 -36.34
CA ALA A 195 -20.61 28.95 -34.86
C ALA A 195 -20.13 27.70 -34.15
N THR A 196 -20.68 26.54 -34.52
CA THR A 196 -20.32 25.22 -33.95
C THR A 196 -18.86 24.87 -34.29
N MET A 197 -18.49 25.02 -35.56
CA MET A 197 -17.13 24.71 -36.06
C MET A 197 -16.11 25.69 -35.49
N SER A 198 -16.43 26.98 -35.34
CA SER A 198 -15.53 27.95 -34.70
C SER A 198 -15.29 27.66 -33.22
N GLY A 199 -16.36 27.32 -32.49
CA GLY A 199 -16.25 26.92 -31.10
C GLY A 199 -15.44 25.62 -30.91
N PHE A 200 -15.70 24.63 -31.79
CA PHE A 200 -14.95 23.38 -31.80
C PHE A 200 -13.46 23.61 -32.15
N ALA A 201 -13.13 24.33 -33.21
CA ALA A 201 -11.76 24.63 -33.58
C ALA A 201 -10.98 25.35 -32.47
N GLY A 202 -11.63 26.32 -31.78
CA GLY A 202 -11.03 26.99 -30.61
C GLY A 202 -10.67 26.03 -29.48
N ARG A 203 -11.57 25.11 -29.14
CA ARG A 203 -11.32 24.10 -28.10
C ARG A 203 -10.21 23.12 -28.49
N VAL A 204 -10.21 22.64 -29.72
CA VAL A 204 -9.20 21.74 -30.25
C VAL A 204 -7.81 22.37 -30.26
N ILE A 205 -7.71 23.62 -30.67
CA ILE A 205 -6.43 24.38 -30.68
C ILE A 205 -5.92 24.59 -29.26
N VAL A 206 -6.77 24.94 -28.30
CA VAL A 206 -6.34 25.09 -26.91
C VAL A 206 -5.92 23.76 -26.29
N ARG A 207 -6.58 22.65 -26.65
CA ARG A 207 -6.32 21.33 -26.08
C ARG A 207 -5.11 20.63 -26.70
N PHE A 208 -4.91 20.73 -28.00
CA PHE A 208 -3.90 19.96 -28.77
C PHE A 208 -2.85 20.85 -29.47
N GLY A 209 -2.98 22.16 -29.41
CA GLY A 209 -2.11 23.07 -30.16
C GLY A 209 -2.37 23.04 -31.65
N ASN A 210 -1.46 23.63 -32.44
CA ASN A 210 -1.47 23.57 -33.90
C ASN A 210 -0.77 22.29 -34.38
N THR A 211 -1.37 21.14 -34.11
CA THR A 211 -0.84 19.81 -34.45
C THR A 211 -1.64 19.15 -35.58
N GLU A 212 -1.03 18.16 -36.22
CA GLU A 212 -1.72 17.32 -37.22
C GLU A 212 -2.96 16.62 -36.64
N GLN A 213 -2.88 16.15 -35.41
CA GLN A 213 -4.01 15.56 -34.69
C GLN A 213 -5.17 16.56 -34.50
N ALA A 214 -4.86 17.79 -34.13
CA ALA A 214 -5.86 18.84 -33.99
C ALA A 214 -6.53 19.15 -35.36
N ARG A 215 -5.77 19.17 -36.44
CA ARG A 215 -6.26 19.39 -37.79
C ARG A 215 -7.17 18.25 -38.25
N GLN A 216 -6.76 17.01 -38.04
CA GLN A 216 -7.57 15.82 -38.39
C GLN A 216 -8.91 15.80 -37.64
N LEU A 217 -8.92 16.09 -36.35
CA LEU A 217 -10.16 16.20 -35.55
C LEU A 217 -11.09 17.28 -36.10
N PHE A 218 -10.54 18.43 -36.49
CA PHE A 218 -11.31 19.54 -37.11
C PHE A 218 -11.93 19.12 -38.42
N GLU A 219 -11.18 18.48 -39.33
CA GLU A 219 -11.65 18.00 -40.63
C GLU A 219 -12.69 16.88 -40.48
N MET A 220 -12.50 15.94 -39.57
CA MET A 220 -13.50 14.91 -39.28
C MET A 220 -14.83 15.53 -38.76
N LYS A 221 -14.76 16.53 -37.92
CA LYS A 221 -15.94 17.25 -37.42
C LYS A 221 -16.64 18.02 -38.54
N ALA A 222 -15.89 18.64 -39.46
CA ALA A 222 -16.43 19.38 -40.62
C ALA A 222 -17.26 18.47 -41.53
N GLN A 223 -16.92 17.18 -41.64
CA GLN A 223 -17.69 16.19 -42.40
C GLN A 223 -19.12 15.96 -41.87
N THR A 224 -19.38 16.33 -40.60
CA THR A 224 -20.73 16.23 -40.03
C THR A 224 -21.62 17.42 -40.34
N CYS A 225 -21.13 18.43 -41.06
CA CYS A 225 -21.91 19.60 -41.51
C CYS A 225 -22.79 19.24 -42.74
N VAL A 226 -24.08 19.58 -42.63
CA VAL A 226 -25.07 19.34 -43.72
C VAL A 226 -25.80 20.63 -44.06
N PRO A 227 -25.66 21.16 -45.28
CA PRO A 227 -24.68 20.79 -46.35
C PRO A 227 -23.24 21.07 -45.90
N PRO A 228 -22.20 20.47 -46.51
CA PRO A 228 -20.81 20.70 -46.17
C PRO A 228 -20.44 22.19 -46.26
N LEU A 229 -19.48 22.60 -45.41
CA LEU A 229 -18.88 23.93 -45.52
C LEU A 229 -17.85 23.97 -46.65
N PRO A 230 -17.75 25.09 -47.40
CA PRO A 230 -16.68 25.26 -48.36
C PRO A 230 -15.30 25.26 -47.70
N ASP A 231 -14.28 24.74 -48.39
CA ASP A 231 -12.90 24.69 -47.90
C ASP A 231 -12.39 26.09 -47.47
N SER A 232 -12.75 27.15 -48.23
CA SER A 232 -12.38 28.52 -47.87
C SER A 232 -12.96 29.00 -46.53
N GLU A 233 -14.14 28.55 -46.18
CA GLU A 233 -14.75 28.84 -44.86
C GLU A 233 -14.07 28.04 -43.75
N LEU A 234 -13.76 26.79 -44.01
CA LEU A 234 -13.04 25.92 -43.06
C LEU A 234 -11.65 26.49 -42.74
N GLU A 235 -10.91 26.95 -43.77
CA GLU A 235 -9.61 27.60 -43.60
C GLU A 235 -9.73 28.92 -42.82
N ALA A 236 -10.76 29.70 -43.06
CA ALA A 236 -11.00 30.95 -42.33
C ALA A 236 -11.33 30.68 -40.86
N ILE A 237 -12.13 29.64 -40.55
CA ILE A 237 -12.43 29.20 -39.19
C ILE A 237 -11.17 28.73 -38.49
N TRP A 238 -10.34 27.89 -39.15
CA TRP A 238 -9.10 27.39 -38.57
C TRP A 238 -8.10 28.53 -38.29
N ALA A 239 -7.91 29.46 -39.24
CA ALA A 239 -7.07 30.64 -39.02
C ALA A 239 -7.55 31.52 -37.85
N SER A 240 -8.86 31.63 -37.69
CA SER A 240 -9.43 32.35 -36.55
C SER A 240 -9.18 31.61 -35.21
N ALA A 241 -9.29 30.27 -35.21
CA ALA A 241 -8.97 29.46 -34.04
C ALA A 241 -7.49 29.53 -33.66
N LEU A 242 -6.58 29.60 -34.60
CA LEU A 242 -5.14 29.83 -34.32
C LEU A 242 -4.90 31.18 -33.65
N LYS A 243 -5.57 32.26 -34.10
CA LYS A 243 -5.51 33.58 -33.44
C LYS A 243 -6.07 33.53 -32.04
N PHE A 244 -7.15 32.82 -31.84
CA PHE A 244 -7.74 32.60 -30.50
C PHE A 244 -6.75 31.81 -29.62
N GLY A 245 -6.15 30.73 -30.12
CA GLY A 245 -5.12 29.97 -29.38
C GLY A 245 -3.92 30.83 -28.97
N ALA A 246 -3.44 31.71 -29.86
CA ALA A 246 -2.37 32.66 -29.57
C ALA A 246 -2.77 33.66 -28.46
N LYS A 247 -4.05 34.12 -28.44
CA LYS A 247 -4.57 34.92 -27.35
C LYS A 247 -4.63 34.20 -26.01
N VAL A 248 -5.04 32.93 -26.04
CA VAL A 248 -5.06 32.05 -24.85
C VAL A 248 -3.63 31.78 -24.37
N ALA A 249 -2.68 31.58 -25.30
CA ALA A 249 -1.27 31.37 -24.98
C ALA A 249 -0.62 32.57 -24.26
N ALA A 250 -1.14 33.77 -24.47
CA ALA A 250 -0.72 34.95 -23.75
C ALA A 250 -1.37 35.09 -22.35
N THR A 251 -2.28 34.19 -21.98
CA THR A 251 -2.95 34.22 -20.68
C THR A 251 -2.03 33.69 -19.59
N PRO A 252 -1.85 34.40 -18.48
CA PRO A 252 -1.04 33.94 -17.36
C PRO A 252 -1.47 32.53 -16.88
N GLY A 253 -0.49 31.65 -16.66
CA GLY A 253 -0.72 30.30 -16.21
C GLY A 253 -1.13 29.29 -17.30
N TYR A 254 -1.39 29.73 -18.53
CA TYR A 254 -1.60 28.83 -19.66
C TYR A 254 -0.26 28.23 -20.11
N ILE A 255 -0.24 26.93 -20.28
CA ILE A 255 0.89 26.19 -20.84
C ILE A 255 0.46 25.68 -22.20
N PRO A 256 1.14 26.05 -23.31
CA PRO A 256 0.83 25.55 -24.64
C PRO A 256 0.94 24.01 -24.70
N PRO A 257 0.07 23.32 -25.45
CA PRO A 257 0.11 21.86 -25.59
C PRO A 257 1.45 21.31 -26.10
N GLU A 258 2.17 22.06 -26.91
CA GLU A 258 3.52 21.72 -27.35
C GLU A 258 4.51 21.62 -26.18
N ARG A 259 4.30 22.41 -25.12
CA ARG A 259 5.07 22.34 -23.88
C ARG A 259 4.60 21.28 -22.89
N TYR A 260 3.39 20.66 -23.08
CA TYR A 260 3.02 19.50 -22.29
C TYR A 260 3.95 18.31 -22.53
N ALA A 261 4.42 18.12 -23.75
CA ALA A 261 5.46 17.13 -24.07
C ALA A 261 6.81 17.48 -23.41
N GLU A 262 7.11 18.75 -23.21
CA GLU A 262 8.31 19.23 -22.51
C GLU A 262 8.14 19.16 -20.98
N ILE A 263 6.93 19.37 -20.45
CA ILE A 263 6.62 19.31 -18.99
C ILE A 263 6.37 17.86 -18.55
N GLN A 264 5.84 17.01 -19.43
CA GLN A 264 5.89 15.54 -19.29
C GLN A 264 7.25 14.99 -19.74
N GLY A 265 8.15 15.83 -20.23
CA GLY A 265 9.48 15.48 -20.66
C GLY A 265 10.35 15.09 -19.45
N LEU A 266 11.30 14.21 -19.70
CA LEU A 266 12.25 13.72 -18.72
C LEU A 266 13.29 14.78 -18.30
N ARG A 267 13.17 16.02 -18.82
CA ARG A 267 14.11 17.10 -18.56
C ARG A 267 13.75 17.81 -17.25
N PRO A 268 14.67 17.87 -16.26
CA PRO A 268 14.47 18.68 -15.06
C PRO A 268 14.35 20.17 -15.35
N THR A 269 13.56 20.89 -14.57
CA THR A 269 13.41 22.35 -14.71
C THR A 269 14.73 23.07 -14.42
N ASP A 270 15.35 22.74 -13.30
CA ASP A 270 16.69 23.15 -12.93
C ASP A 270 17.61 21.93 -12.93
N PHE A 271 18.86 22.09 -13.30
CA PHE A 271 19.81 20.97 -13.36
C PHE A 271 20.39 20.64 -11.97
N THR A 272 19.50 20.39 -11.00
CA THR A 272 19.81 20.07 -9.61
C THR A 272 19.53 18.60 -9.26
N ASP A 273 20.02 18.11 -8.11
CA ASP A 273 19.72 16.76 -7.60
C ASP A 273 18.24 16.64 -7.20
N VAL A 274 17.63 17.73 -6.68
CA VAL A 274 16.23 17.77 -6.27
C VAL A 274 15.30 17.66 -7.47
N ASP A 275 15.54 18.43 -8.53
CA ASP A 275 14.69 18.36 -9.73
C ASP A 275 14.85 17.03 -10.47
N GLN A 276 16.06 16.45 -10.50
CA GLN A 276 16.26 15.10 -11.02
C GLN A 276 15.48 14.06 -10.20
N ALA A 277 15.41 14.24 -8.88
CA ALA A 277 14.61 13.39 -8.01
C ALA A 277 13.11 13.57 -8.24
N THR A 278 12.67 14.80 -8.52
CA THR A 278 11.27 15.08 -8.88
C THR A 278 10.89 14.36 -10.18
N VAL A 279 11.72 14.46 -11.22
CA VAL A 279 11.48 13.71 -12.48
C VAL A 279 11.46 12.21 -12.23
N LEU A 280 12.37 11.68 -11.40
CA LEU A 280 12.40 10.25 -11.06
C LEU A 280 11.11 9.84 -10.32
N ALA A 281 10.66 10.63 -9.36
CA ALA A 281 9.46 10.35 -8.58
C ALA A 281 8.19 10.43 -9.44
N ASP A 282 8.07 11.45 -10.28
CA ASP A 282 6.89 11.64 -11.14
C ASP A 282 6.78 10.53 -12.20
N GLU A 283 7.91 10.16 -12.83
CA GLU A 283 7.93 9.20 -13.92
C GLU A 283 7.76 7.75 -13.44
N TYR A 284 8.23 7.45 -12.22
CA TYR A 284 8.22 6.08 -11.70
C TYR A 284 7.41 5.90 -10.42
N ALA A 285 6.45 6.79 -10.11
CA ALA A 285 5.56 6.68 -8.95
C ALA A 285 4.82 5.33 -8.87
N GLN A 286 4.53 4.71 -10.02
CA GLN A 286 3.86 3.40 -10.10
C GLN A 286 4.82 2.22 -10.03
N LYS A 287 6.12 2.46 -10.09
CA LYS A 287 7.16 1.41 -10.12
C LYS A 287 8.16 1.51 -8.98
N LEU A 288 8.26 2.64 -8.30
CA LEU A 288 9.27 2.92 -7.29
C LEU A 288 8.62 3.50 -6.04
N ALA A 289 8.90 2.90 -4.89
CA ALA A 289 8.46 3.39 -3.59
C ALA A 289 9.60 3.25 -2.57
N PHE A 290 9.54 4.02 -1.49
CA PHE A 290 10.51 3.98 -0.41
C PHE A 290 9.81 3.80 0.94
N SER A 291 10.33 2.93 1.79
CA SER A 291 9.88 2.82 3.18
C SER A 291 11.08 2.75 4.12
N GLU A 292 11.06 3.51 5.19
CA GLU A 292 12.16 3.52 6.19
C GLU A 292 12.44 2.13 6.77
N ALA A 293 11.41 1.30 6.90
CA ALA A 293 11.52 -0.04 7.45
C ALA A 293 12.13 -1.06 6.48
N THR A 294 11.87 -0.93 5.17
CA THR A 294 12.31 -1.88 4.14
C THR A 294 13.38 -1.33 3.22
N ASP A 295 13.48 -0.01 3.04
CA ASP A 295 14.28 0.66 2.04
C ASP A 295 13.51 0.79 0.69
N TRP A 296 14.19 0.69 -0.45
CA TRP A 296 13.58 0.81 -1.76
C TRP A 296 12.76 -0.42 -2.14
N LEU A 297 11.57 -0.15 -2.65
CA LEU A 297 10.63 -1.11 -3.21
C LEU A 297 10.47 -0.83 -4.71
N VAL A 298 10.45 -1.89 -5.51
CA VAL A 298 10.22 -1.83 -6.95
C VAL A 298 9.05 -2.73 -7.32
N TYR A 299 8.05 -2.20 -7.99
CA TYR A 299 6.94 -2.98 -8.52
C TYR A 299 7.37 -3.73 -9.78
N ASN A 300 7.27 -5.06 -9.73
CA ASN A 300 7.72 -5.93 -10.83
C ASN A 300 6.61 -6.32 -11.81
N GLY A 301 5.42 -5.72 -11.67
CA GLY A 301 4.22 -6.06 -12.44
C GLY A 301 3.23 -6.95 -11.71
N SER A 302 3.65 -7.55 -10.57
CA SER A 302 2.80 -8.43 -9.75
C SER A 302 2.81 -8.07 -8.26
N PHE A 303 3.94 -7.62 -7.75
CA PHE A 303 4.10 -7.20 -6.36
C PHE A 303 5.30 -6.26 -6.17
N TRP A 304 5.40 -5.64 -5.00
CA TRP A 304 6.50 -4.76 -4.62
C TRP A 304 7.65 -5.56 -4.01
N GLU A 305 8.79 -5.56 -4.68
CA GLU A 305 9.99 -6.25 -4.24
C GLU A 305 10.95 -5.29 -3.51
N GLU A 306 11.44 -5.67 -2.32
CA GLU A 306 12.49 -4.93 -1.60
C GLU A 306 13.83 -5.14 -2.32
N THR A 307 14.28 -4.14 -3.09
CA THR A 307 15.50 -4.26 -3.89
C THR A 307 16.23 -2.94 -4.11
N ARG A 308 17.43 -2.80 -3.51
CA ARG A 308 18.33 -1.67 -3.79
C ARG A 308 18.91 -1.70 -5.20
N PRO A 309 19.33 -2.85 -5.74
CA PRO A 309 19.76 -2.92 -7.14
C PRO A 309 18.66 -2.52 -8.11
N GLY A 310 17.41 -2.91 -7.86
CA GLY A 310 16.27 -2.56 -8.70
C GLY A 310 16.01 -1.06 -8.75
N SER A 311 16.05 -0.36 -7.60
CA SER A 311 15.87 1.10 -7.58
C SER A 311 16.98 1.83 -8.36
N ARG A 312 18.21 1.33 -8.27
CA ARG A 312 19.32 1.88 -9.07
C ARG A 312 19.14 1.63 -10.57
N ALA A 313 18.63 0.46 -10.96
CA ALA A 313 18.33 0.14 -12.35
C ALA A 313 17.28 1.11 -12.93
N ILE A 314 16.23 1.44 -12.18
CA ILE A 314 15.23 2.44 -12.57
C ILE A 314 15.85 3.83 -12.74
N ALA A 315 16.69 4.26 -11.78
CA ALA A 315 17.38 5.54 -11.92
C ALA A 315 18.36 5.58 -13.11
N GLN A 316 18.98 4.46 -13.47
CA GLN A 316 19.82 4.32 -14.65
C GLN A 316 18.98 4.35 -15.95
N GLU A 317 17.83 3.67 -15.94
CA GLU A 317 16.85 3.71 -17.05
C GLU A 317 16.40 5.15 -17.33
N LEU A 318 16.03 5.91 -16.29
CA LEU A 318 15.70 7.32 -16.44
C LEU A 318 16.81 8.10 -17.16
N THR A 319 18.05 7.96 -16.70
CA THR A 319 19.18 8.69 -17.34
C THR A 319 19.43 8.25 -18.79
N THR A 320 19.11 7.02 -19.15
CA THR A 320 19.21 6.53 -20.53
C THR A 320 18.15 7.16 -21.41
N ARG A 321 16.88 7.17 -20.98
CA ARG A 321 15.79 7.86 -21.65
C ARG A 321 16.03 9.37 -21.78
N GLN A 322 16.58 9.99 -20.74
CA GLN A 322 16.99 11.41 -20.78
C GLN A 322 18.09 11.67 -21.80
N LEU A 323 19.05 10.75 -21.97
CA LEU A 323 20.13 10.89 -22.95
C LEU A 323 19.59 10.79 -24.38
N GLU A 324 18.67 9.88 -24.63
CA GLU A 324 17.97 9.75 -25.92
C GLU A 324 17.21 11.04 -26.25
N GLN A 325 16.46 11.57 -25.29
CA GLN A 325 15.76 12.86 -25.46
C GLN A 325 16.72 14.02 -25.70
N ALA A 326 17.83 14.08 -24.98
CA ALA A 326 18.83 15.12 -25.15
C ALA A 326 19.47 15.07 -26.54
N ALA A 327 19.74 13.88 -27.08
CA ALA A 327 20.28 13.69 -28.44
C ALA A 327 19.27 14.19 -29.49
N ASP A 328 18.00 13.85 -29.37
CA ASP A 328 16.93 14.30 -30.29
C ASP A 328 16.78 15.85 -30.26
N LEU A 329 16.78 16.44 -29.07
CA LEU A 329 16.74 17.91 -28.92
C LEU A 329 17.95 18.58 -29.54
N LEU A 330 19.14 18.00 -29.39
CA LEU A 330 20.37 18.51 -29.96
C LEU A 330 20.37 18.46 -31.48
N GLU A 331 19.86 17.36 -32.06
CA GLU A 331 19.73 17.21 -33.53
C GLU A 331 18.79 18.28 -34.09
N LYS A 332 17.58 18.42 -33.51
CA LYS A 332 16.61 19.45 -33.91
C LYS A 332 17.17 20.87 -33.79
N ALA A 333 17.91 21.16 -32.73
CA ALA A 333 18.54 22.46 -32.53
C ALA A 333 19.65 22.73 -33.54
N ARG A 334 20.41 21.72 -33.95
CA ARG A 334 21.41 21.85 -35.05
C ARG A 334 20.75 22.12 -36.39
N GLU A 335 19.68 21.40 -36.75
CA GLU A 335 18.90 21.64 -37.94
C GLU A 335 18.33 23.07 -37.97
N ALA A 336 17.83 23.57 -36.82
CA ALA A 336 17.36 24.95 -36.70
C ALA A 336 18.49 25.97 -36.93
N CYS A 337 19.70 25.73 -36.40
CA CYS A 337 20.85 26.57 -36.64
C CYS A 337 21.30 26.56 -38.11
N ASP A 338 21.24 25.40 -38.76
CA ASP A 338 21.60 25.26 -40.18
C ASP A 338 20.57 25.96 -41.06
N SER A 339 19.31 25.79 -40.83
CA SER A 339 18.22 26.39 -41.64
C SER A 339 18.15 27.91 -41.50
N THR A 340 18.53 28.44 -40.32
CA THR A 340 18.53 29.89 -40.05
C THR A 340 19.85 30.58 -40.41
N GLY A 341 20.88 29.84 -40.82
CA GLY A 341 22.18 30.38 -41.17
C GLY A 341 23.10 30.68 -39.98
N VAL A 342 22.74 30.25 -38.74
CA VAL A 342 23.59 30.42 -37.54
C VAL A 342 24.90 29.66 -37.69
N THR A 343 24.87 28.43 -38.22
CA THR A 343 26.05 27.58 -38.41
C THR A 343 27.04 28.25 -39.34
N GLN A 344 26.56 28.88 -40.45
CA GLN A 344 27.42 29.60 -41.41
C GLN A 344 28.08 30.81 -40.75
N LEU A 345 27.37 31.58 -39.95
CA LEU A 345 27.93 32.72 -39.21
C LEU A 345 28.97 32.28 -38.20
N LEU A 346 28.71 31.20 -37.44
CA LEU A 346 29.65 30.65 -36.48
C LEU A 346 30.92 30.06 -37.08
N SER A 347 30.84 29.54 -38.31
CA SER A 347 32.00 29.04 -39.04
C SER A 347 32.82 30.13 -39.70
N ALA A 348 32.20 31.27 -40.06
CA ALA A 348 32.87 32.37 -40.79
C ALA A 348 33.61 33.35 -39.84
N MET A 349 33.23 33.44 -38.58
CA MET A 349 33.78 34.43 -37.66
C MET A 349 33.77 33.96 -36.21
N SER A 350 34.44 34.71 -35.32
CA SER A 350 34.43 34.41 -33.87
C SER A 350 33.00 34.53 -33.30
N LEU A 351 32.71 33.70 -32.27
CA LEU A 351 31.40 33.63 -31.58
C LEU A 351 30.86 35.01 -31.18
N THR A 352 31.72 35.90 -30.65
CA THR A 352 31.33 37.26 -30.25
C THR A 352 30.90 38.13 -31.44
N LYS A 353 31.59 38.01 -32.57
CA LYS A 353 31.22 38.76 -33.79
C LYS A 353 29.92 38.18 -34.39
N ALA A 354 29.79 36.87 -34.45
CA ALA A 354 28.59 36.23 -34.97
C ALA A 354 27.34 36.60 -34.17
N LYS A 355 27.41 36.56 -32.84
CA LYS A 355 26.33 36.95 -31.95
C LYS A 355 25.84 38.42 -32.16
N ASN A 356 26.75 39.31 -32.47
CA ASN A 356 26.39 40.73 -32.76
C ASN A 356 25.62 40.88 -34.11
N LEU A 357 25.64 39.89 -34.95
CA LEU A 357 24.95 39.90 -36.26
C LEU A 357 23.68 39.05 -36.27
N PHE A 358 23.38 38.32 -35.19
CA PHE A 358 22.19 37.45 -35.13
C PHE A 358 20.90 38.26 -35.17
N THR A 359 19.99 37.82 -36.03
CA THR A 359 18.59 38.26 -36.04
C THR A 359 17.85 37.58 -34.88
N GLY A 360 16.63 38.04 -34.58
CA GLY A 360 15.80 37.40 -33.53
C GLY A 360 15.60 35.88 -33.72
N VAL A 361 15.36 35.45 -34.94
CA VAL A 361 15.20 34.01 -35.31
C VAL A 361 16.51 33.25 -35.08
N GLN A 362 17.64 33.84 -35.42
CA GLN A 362 18.97 33.25 -35.24
C GLN A 362 19.35 33.18 -33.76
N TRP A 363 18.98 34.15 -32.96
CA TRP A 363 19.12 34.10 -31.51
C TRP A 363 18.33 32.93 -30.92
N THR A 364 17.06 32.76 -31.32
CA THR A 364 16.23 31.64 -30.84
C THR A 364 16.87 30.29 -31.17
N ALA A 365 17.33 30.09 -32.41
CA ALA A 365 18.00 28.86 -32.83
C ALA A 365 19.30 28.60 -32.07
N TYR A 366 20.11 29.65 -31.82
CA TYR A 366 21.34 29.53 -31.05
C TYR A 366 21.10 29.24 -29.58
N ASP A 367 20.08 29.85 -28.97
CA ASP A 367 19.68 29.58 -27.56
C ASP A 367 19.19 28.15 -27.43
N GLN A 368 18.39 27.64 -28.37
CA GLN A 368 17.97 26.22 -28.38
C GLN A 368 19.17 25.28 -28.47
N LEU A 369 20.17 25.58 -29.28
CA LEU A 369 21.39 24.78 -29.42
C LEU A 369 22.19 24.76 -28.11
N THR A 370 22.41 25.92 -27.50
CA THR A 370 23.17 26.03 -26.24
C THR A 370 22.46 25.35 -25.08
N ASP A 371 21.14 25.41 -25.07
CA ASP A 371 20.30 24.80 -24.07
C ASP A 371 20.26 23.28 -24.20
N ALA A 372 20.14 22.75 -25.42
CA ALA A 372 20.23 21.31 -25.70
C ALA A 372 21.59 20.73 -25.32
N GLN A 373 22.68 21.46 -25.62
CA GLN A 373 24.05 21.08 -25.22
C GLN A 373 24.23 21.07 -23.70
N ALA A 374 23.64 22.03 -23.00
CA ALA A 374 23.67 22.08 -21.54
C ALA A 374 22.94 20.88 -20.92
N TYR A 375 21.79 20.51 -21.47
CA TYR A 375 21.01 19.36 -21.04
C TYR A 375 21.77 18.05 -21.29
N GLU A 376 22.31 17.82 -22.48
CA GLU A 376 23.12 16.64 -22.78
C GLU A 376 24.29 16.49 -21.79
N LYS A 377 25.04 17.58 -21.57
CA LYS A 377 26.15 17.60 -20.61
C LYS A 377 25.70 17.30 -19.18
N TYR A 378 24.52 17.80 -18.80
CA TYR A 378 23.92 17.49 -17.50
C TYR A 378 23.60 16.01 -17.38
N VAL A 379 22.89 15.43 -18.35
CA VAL A 379 22.49 14.02 -18.33
C VAL A 379 23.70 13.09 -18.27
N LEU A 380 24.75 13.37 -19.03
CA LEU A 380 25.98 12.59 -18.98
C LEU A 380 26.57 12.53 -17.57
N LYS A 381 26.53 13.63 -16.82
CA LYS A 381 26.96 13.66 -15.41
C LYS A 381 26.01 12.90 -14.48
N ARG A 382 24.70 12.81 -14.81
CA ARG A 382 23.74 12.05 -14.00
C ARG A 382 23.94 10.55 -14.06
N ARG A 383 24.71 10.05 -15.02
CA ARG A 383 25.06 8.63 -15.15
C ARG A 383 26.15 8.17 -14.18
N ASP A 384 26.79 9.08 -13.47
CA ASP A 384 27.76 8.77 -12.44
C ASP A 384 27.08 8.11 -11.22
N SER A 385 27.76 7.12 -10.63
CA SER A 385 27.24 6.36 -9.47
C SER A 385 26.87 7.27 -8.30
N LYS A 386 27.63 8.35 -8.07
CA LYS A 386 27.36 9.35 -7.02
C LYS A 386 26.08 10.14 -7.32
N ALA A 387 25.88 10.53 -8.56
CA ALA A 387 24.69 11.29 -8.99
C ALA A 387 23.42 10.44 -8.94
N ILE A 388 23.47 9.17 -9.36
CA ILE A 388 22.37 8.21 -9.22
C ILE A 388 21.99 8.03 -7.75
N THR A 389 22.99 7.91 -6.88
CA THR A 389 22.73 7.78 -5.43
C THR A 389 22.10 9.05 -4.84
N ALA A 390 22.55 10.22 -5.28
CA ALA A 390 21.96 11.50 -4.86
C ALA A 390 20.50 11.64 -5.33
N SER A 391 20.21 11.33 -6.59
CA SER A 391 18.83 11.36 -7.11
C SER A 391 17.89 10.45 -6.33
N LEU A 392 18.30 9.23 -6.04
CA LEU A 392 17.51 8.31 -5.20
C LEU A 392 17.32 8.84 -3.78
N LYS A 393 18.37 9.39 -3.17
CA LYS A 393 18.28 9.94 -1.82
C LYS A 393 17.27 11.08 -1.71
N GLU A 394 17.29 12.00 -2.66
CA GLU A 394 16.35 13.14 -2.69
C GLU A 394 14.94 12.70 -3.14
N ALA A 395 14.78 11.60 -3.90
CA ALA A 395 13.48 11.04 -4.28
C ALA A 395 12.80 10.26 -3.14
N ALA A 396 13.57 9.74 -2.17
CA ALA A 396 13.01 8.92 -1.09
C ALA A 396 11.85 9.58 -0.32
N PRO A 397 11.91 10.85 0.12
CA PRO A 397 10.77 11.49 0.78
C PRO A 397 9.57 11.75 -0.14
N MET A 398 9.78 11.80 -1.47
CA MET A 398 8.70 12.03 -2.45
C MET A 398 7.91 10.74 -2.74
N LEU A 399 8.58 9.59 -2.61
CA LEU A 399 8.04 8.25 -2.87
C LEU A 399 7.80 7.45 -1.58
N GLN A 400 7.77 8.12 -0.45
CA GLN A 400 7.65 7.47 0.84
C GLN A 400 6.26 6.86 1.04
N VAL A 401 6.26 5.57 1.40
CA VAL A 401 5.08 4.83 1.87
C VAL A 401 5.30 4.39 3.31
N THR A 402 4.24 4.37 4.10
CA THR A 402 4.35 3.95 5.49
C THR A 402 4.37 2.43 5.60
N GLN A 403 4.82 1.92 6.74
CA GLN A 403 4.77 0.49 7.02
C GLN A 403 3.33 -0.06 7.04
N ALA A 404 2.36 0.76 7.42
CA ALA A 404 0.96 0.38 7.50
C ALA A 404 0.29 0.27 6.12
N ASP A 405 0.86 0.93 5.10
CA ASP A 405 0.34 0.86 3.73
C ASP A 405 0.75 -0.44 3.02
N LEU A 406 1.84 -1.10 3.50
CA LEU A 406 2.35 -2.33 2.91
C LEU A 406 1.57 -3.55 3.41
N ASP A 407 1.10 -4.39 2.48
CA ASP A 407 0.30 -5.60 2.78
C ASP A 407 -0.92 -5.29 3.68
N ALA A 408 -1.56 -4.13 3.48
CA ALA A 408 -2.58 -3.58 4.37
C ALA A 408 -3.88 -4.40 4.38
N ASP A 409 -4.27 -4.98 3.25
CA ASP A 409 -5.44 -5.84 3.17
C ASP A 409 -5.11 -7.27 3.62
N PRO A 410 -5.63 -7.72 4.79
CA PRO A 410 -5.36 -9.06 5.28
C PRO A 410 -6.00 -10.17 4.45
N PHE A 411 -7.01 -9.87 3.63
CA PHE A 411 -7.74 -10.84 2.83
C PHE A 411 -7.27 -10.90 1.37
N ALA A 412 -6.44 -9.99 0.93
CA ALA A 412 -5.82 -10.02 -0.40
C ALA A 412 -4.65 -11.02 -0.42
N LEU A 413 -4.77 -12.11 -1.17
CA LEU A 413 -3.72 -13.11 -1.37
C LEU A 413 -3.18 -13.01 -2.81
N ASN A 414 -1.97 -12.53 -2.97
CA ASN A 414 -1.36 -12.34 -4.29
C ASN A 414 -0.78 -13.66 -4.84
N THR A 415 -1.11 -13.96 -6.09
CA THR A 415 -0.62 -15.12 -6.85
C THR A 415 0.03 -14.66 -8.16
N PRO A 416 0.73 -15.52 -8.91
CA PRO A 416 1.29 -15.12 -10.20
C PRO A 416 0.28 -14.60 -11.23
N GLY A 417 -0.95 -15.13 -11.23
CA GLY A 417 -2.00 -14.76 -12.18
C GLY A 417 -2.92 -13.62 -11.75
N GLY A 418 -2.83 -13.17 -10.49
CA GLY A 418 -3.68 -12.10 -9.94
C GLY A 418 -3.75 -12.15 -8.42
N THR A 419 -4.50 -11.23 -7.84
CA THR A 419 -4.75 -11.17 -6.40
C THR A 419 -6.13 -11.77 -6.09
N ILE A 420 -6.19 -12.67 -5.11
CA ILE A 420 -7.43 -13.33 -4.66
C ILE A 420 -7.96 -12.58 -3.45
N ASP A 421 -9.21 -12.15 -3.52
CA ASP A 421 -9.98 -11.76 -2.35
C ASP A 421 -10.48 -13.04 -1.63
N LEU A 422 -9.91 -13.34 -0.48
CA LEU A 422 -10.23 -14.55 0.32
C LEU A 422 -11.67 -14.54 0.87
N THR A 423 -12.34 -13.39 0.91
CA THR A 423 -13.73 -13.31 1.39
C THR A 423 -14.71 -13.78 0.32
N SER A 424 -14.49 -13.40 -0.93
CA SER A 424 -15.33 -13.78 -2.07
C SER A 424 -14.80 -15.00 -2.83
N GLY A 425 -13.49 -15.25 -2.75
CA GLY A 425 -12.77 -16.24 -3.56
C GLY A 425 -12.55 -15.80 -5.00
N GLN A 426 -12.81 -14.54 -5.34
CA GLN A 426 -12.59 -14.00 -6.68
C GLN A 426 -11.15 -13.51 -6.86
N MET A 427 -10.63 -13.66 -8.08
CA MET A 427 -9.31 -13.16 -8.47
C MET A 427 -9.49 -11.89 -9.30
N TYR A 428 -8.68 -10.88 -9.05
CA TYR A 428 -8.59 -9.63 -9.82
C TYR A 428 -7.15 -9.39 -10.30
N GLU A 429 -6.97 -8.48 -11.24
CA GLU A 429 -5.65 -8.14 -11.77
C GLU A 429 -4.76 -7.49 -10.71
N HIS A 430 -3.45 -7.64 -10.87
CA HIS A 430 -2.48 -7.00 -9.99
C HIS A 430 -2.57 -5.48 -10.09
N ASP A 431 -2.60 -4.80 -8.96
CA ASP A 431 -2.55 -3.34 -8.87
C ASP A 431 -1.36 -2.90 -8.02
N TYR A 432 -0.55 -1.98 -8.55
CA TYR A 432 0.55 -1.39 -7.80
C TYR A 432 0.06 -0.62 -6.55
N GLY A 433 -1.19 -0.11 -6.57
CA GLY A 433 -1.83 0.61 -5.47
C GLY A 433 -2.16 -0.27 -4.27
N ASP A 434 -2.21 -1.59 -4.43
CA ASP A 434 -2.44 -2.53 -3.33
C ASP A 434 -1.22 -2.66 -2.39
N PHE A 435 -0.05 -2.18 -2.81
CA PHE A 435 1.21 -2.26 -2.08
C PHE A 435 1.54 -3.64 -1.51
N ILE A 436 1.13 -4.70 -2.19
CA ILE A 436 1.43 -6.08 -1.80
C ILE A 436 2.90 -6.38 -2.03
N THR A 437 3.58 -6.93 -1.00
CA THR A 437 5.02 -7.23 -1.04
C THR A 437 5.33 -8.72 -1.12
N LYS A 438 4.32 -9.57 -1.19
CA LYS A 438 4.44 -11.03 -1.15
C LYS A 438 3.67 -11.67 -2.29
N GLN A 439 4.05 -12.91 -2.63
CA GLN A 439 3.37 -13.68 -3.67
C GLN A 439 3.48 -15.18 -3.40
N THR A 440 2.45 -15.95 -3.74
CA THR A 440 2.50 -17.40 -3.79
C THR A 440 3.34 -17.87 -4.98
N THR A 441 3.70 -19.17 -5.02
CA THR A 441 4.49 -19.68 -6.15
C THR A 441 3.63 -20.19 -7.32
N THR A 442 2.33 -20.25 -7.17
CA THR A 442 1.37 -20.78 -8.15
C THR A 442 0.00 -20.14 -7.99
N ASP A 443 -0.83 -20.28 -9.00
CA ASP A 443 -2.24 -19.94 -8.96
C ASP A 443 -3.06 -21.13 -8.42
N PRO A 444 -4.28 -20.88 -7.86
CA PRO A 444 -5.18 -21.95 -7.47
C PRO A 444 -5.66 -22.73 -8.70
N ALA A 445 -5.75 -24.04 -8.58
CA ALA A 445 -6.22 -24.92 -9.65
C ALA A 445 -6.86 -26.18 -9.10
N THR A 446 -7.70 -26.83 -9.89
CA THR A 446 -8.29 -28.14 -9.55
C THR A 446 -7.41 -29.31 -9.97
N LYS A 447 -6.50 -29.08 -10.92
CA LYS A 447 -5.56 -30.11 -11.41
C LYS A 447 -4.63 -30.56 -10.27
N GLY A 448 -4.59 -31.86 -10.01
CA GLY A 448 -3.79 -32.45 -8.94
C GLY A 448 -4.52 -32.57 -7.59
N MET A 449 -5.82 -32.21 -7.52
CA MET A 449 -6.60 -32.30 -6.29
C MET A 449 -6.66 -33.75 -5.76
N ASP A 450 -6.86 -34.71 -6.63
CA ASP A 450 -6.87 -36.15 -6.23
C ASP A 450 -5.52 -36.56 -5.60
N THR A 451 -4.41 -36.08 -6.15
CA THR A 451 -3.07 -36.34 -5.61
C THR A 451 -2.90 -35.72 -4.22
N TRP A 452 -3.38 -34.49 -4.02
CA TRP A 452 -3.33 -33.81 -2.73
C TRP A 452 -4.22 -34.49 -1.69
N LEU A 453 -5.47 -34.81 -2.05
CA LEU A 453 -6.41 -35.49 -1.15
C LEU A 453 -5.90 -36.88 -0.75
N ALA A 454 -5.34 -37.65 -1.70
CA ALA A 454 -4.72 -38.94 -1.39
C ALA A 454 -3.55 -38.79 -0.40
N ALA A 455 -2.75 -37.74 -0.50
CA ALA A 455 -1.70 -37.46 0.47
C ALA A 455 -2.28 -37.13 1.87
N LEU A 456 -3.35 -36.33 1.95
CA LEU A 456 -4.04 -36.01 3.21
C LEU A 456 -4.63 -37.29 3.87
N GLU A 457 -5.24 -38.18 3.08
CA GLU A 457 -5.74 -39.50 3.56
C GLU A 457 -4.62 -40.30 4.23
N VAL A 458 -3.41 -40.31 3.65
CA VAL A 458 -2.27 -40.96 4.24
C VAL A 458 -1.79 -40.26 5.52
N PHE A 459 -1.60 -38.97 5.49
CA PHE A 459 -1.05 -38.18 6.63
C PHE A 459 -1.96 -38.25 7.86
N PHE A 460 -3.27 -38.20 7.66
CA PHE A 460 -4.28 -38.14 8.72
C PHE A 460 -5.08 -39.46 8.87
N GLN A 461 -4.65 -40.54 8.19
CA GLN A 461 -5.24 -41.88 8.30
C GLN A 461 -6.76 -41.91 7.97
N GLY A 462 -7.21 -41.08 7.01
CA GLY A 462 -8.61 -40.98 6.60
C GLY A 462 -9.54 -40.29 7.58
N ASP A 463 -9.02 -39.62 8.64
CA ASP A 463 -9.80 -38.89 9.62
C ASP A 463 -10.30 -37.56 9.00
N GLN A 464 -11.50 -37.61 8.43
CA GLN A 464 -12.08 -36.45 7.72
C GLN A 464 -12.35 -35.23 8.64
N GLU A 465 -12.71 -35.46 9.93
CA GLU A 465 -12.89 -34.36 10.89
C GLU A 465 -11.56 -33.65 11.15
N LEU A 466 -10.48 -34.41 11.26
CA LEU A 466 -9.15 -33.86 11.45
C LEU A 466 -8.67 -33.15 10.19
N ILE A 467 -8.87 -33.71 9.00
CA ILE A 467 -8.52 -33.09 7.71
C ILE A 467 -9.24 -31.75 7.55
N ASP A 468 -10.55 -31.70 7.81
CA ASP A 468 -11.33 -30.48 7.71
C ASP A 468 -10.92 -29.42 8.73
N TYR A 469 -10.59 -29.84 9.96
CA TYR A 469 -10.05 -28.95 10.98
C TYR A 469 -8.67 -28.38 10.61
N VAL A 470 -7.78 -29.22 10.10
CA VAL A 470 -6.45 -28.82 9.63
C VAL A 470 -6.55 -27.90 8.42
N GLN A 471 -7.52 -28.12 7.54
CA GLN A 471 -7.77 -27.23 6.41
C GLN A 471 -8.08 -25.79 6.87
N ARG A 472 -8.90 -25.61 7.91
CA ARG A 472 -9.18 -24.28 8.50
C ARG A 472 -7.93 -23.65 9.10
N ILE A 473 -7.11 -24.45 9.81
CA ILE A 473 -5.84 -23.97 10.37
C ILE A 473 -4.89 -23.51 9.26
N VAL A 474 -4.77 -24.30 8.21
CA VAL A 474 -3.94 -23.94 7.05
C VAL A 474 -4.53 -22.76 6.32
N GLY A 475 -5.85 -22.63 6.25
CA GLY A 475 -6.54 -21.45 5.73
C GLY A 475 -6.14 -20.14 6.44
N LEU A 476 -5.91 -20.17 7.75
CA LEU A 476 -5.39 -19.00 8.49
C LEU A 476 -4.03 -18.56 7.96
N THR A 477 -3.22 -19.47 7.38
CA THR A 477 -1.91 -19.13 6.80
C THR A 477 -1.99 -18.37 5.48
N ALA A 478 -3.16 -18.21 4.91
CA ALA A 478 -3.41 -17.35 3.75
C ALA A 478 -3.84 -15.93 4.15
N ILE A 479 -4.24 -15.72 5.41
CA ILE A 479 -4.79 -14.46 5.91
C ILE A 479 -3.68 -13.62 6.54
N GLY A 480 -3.61 -12.34 6.17
CA GLY A 480 -2.56 -11.40 6.57
C GLY A 480 -2.75 -10.76 7.96
N LYS A 481 -3.52 -11.39 8.86
CA LYS A 481 -3.78 -10.89 10.21
C LYS A 481 -4.02 -12.05 11.16
N VAL A 482 -3.58 -11.91 12.40
CA VAL A 482 -3.84 -12.90 13.45
C VAL A 482 -5.27 -12.71 13.99
N TYR A 483 -6.16 -13.65 13.67
CA TYR A 483 -7.51 -13.75 14.24
C TYR A 483 -7.59 -14.82 15.33
N VAL A 484 -6.74 -15.84 15.23
CA VAL A 484 -6.64 -16.94 16.21
C VAL A 484 -5.26 -16.90 16.84
N GLU A 485 -5.17 -16.49 18.09
CA GLU A 485 -3.91 -16.46 18.85
C GLU A 485 -3.47 -17.87 19.23
N ALA A 486 -2.78 -18.56 18.33
CA ALA A 486 -2.38 -19.95 18.54
C ALA A 486 -0.93 -20.24 18.10
N LEU A 487 -0.28 -21.13 18.84
CA LEU A 487 0.89 -21.91 18.41
C LEU A 487 0.41 -23.29 17.99
N ILE A 488 0.52 -23.60 16.73
CA ILE A 488 0.16 -24.92 16.17
C ILE A 488 1.35 -25.85 16.36
N ILE A 489 1.18 -26.94 17.10
CA ILE A 489 2.21 -27.97 17.30
C ILE A 489 1.82 -29.20 16.49
N ALA A 490 2.52 -29.45 15.40
CA ALA A 490 2.39 -30.70 14.65
C ALA A 490 3.36 -31.74 15.24
N TYR A 491 2.80 -32.76 15.89
CA TYR A 491 3.56 -33.72 16.72
C TYR A 491 3.44 -35.16 16.21
N GLY A 492 4.50 -35.96 16.36
CA GLY A 492 4.50 -37.40 16.08
C GLY A 492 5.92 -37.96 15.86
N ASP A 493 6.09 -39.26 15.96
CA ASP A 493 7.36 -39.99 16.16
C ASP A 493 8.29 -40.09 14.93
N GLY A 494 8.08 -39.32 13.87
CA GLY A 494 8.85 -39.40 12.62
C GLY A 494 8.19 -40.33 11.59
N ARG A 495 8.61 -40.21 10.31
CA ARG A 495 8.05 -40.92 9.15
C ARG A 495 6.53 -40.89 9.04
N ASN A 496 5.92 -39.77 9.38
CA ASN A 496 4.47 -39.57 9.46
C ASN A 496 3.95 -38.43 8.56
N GLY A 497 4.81 -37.85 7.75
CA GLY A 497 4.44 -36.84 6.77
C GLY A 497 4.38 -35.39 7.28
N LYS A 498 4.65 -35.09 8.58
CA LYS A 498 4.63 -33.73 9.14
C LYS A 498 5.40 -32.71 8.31
N SER A 499 6.71 -32.96 8.13
CA SER A 499 7.59 -32.08 7.39
C SER A 499 7.21 -31.99 5.91
N THR A 500 6.79 -33.10 5.30
CA THR A 500 6.28 -33.12 3.92
C THR A 500 5.07 -32.21 3.78
N PHE A 501 4.10 -32.32 4.67
CA PHE A 501 2.88 -31.53 4.66
C PHE A 501 3.20 -30.02 4.80
N TRP A 502 3.88 -29.62 5.86
CA TRP A 502 4.14 -28.20 6.12
C TRP A 502 5.12 -27.57 5.11
N ASN A 503 6.11 -28.32 4.62
CA ASN A 503 7.03 -27.83 3.60
C ASN A 503 6.33 -27.65 2.24
N THR A 504 5.36 -28.51 1.89
CA THR A 504 4.55 -28.32 0.69
C THR A 504 3.70 -27.05 0.80
N ILE A 505 3.00 -26.85 1.92
CA ILE A 505 2.23 -25.63 2.20
C ILE A 505 3.10 -24.37 2.11
N ALA A 506 4.25 -24.38 2.81
CA ALA A 506 5.17 -23.24 2.81
C ALA A 506 5.68 -22.91 1.41
N ARG A 507 6.01 -23.93 0.62
CA ARG A 507 6.49 -23.75 -0.74
C ARG A 507 5.42 -23.17 -1.66
N VAL A 508 4.19 -23.60 -1.54
CA VAL A 508 3.05 -23.06 -2.30
C VAL A 508 2.76 -21.62 -1.92
N LEU A 509 2.81 -21.29 -0.63
CA LEU A 509 2.63 -19.93 -0.13
C LEU A 509 3.78 -18.98 -0.53
N GLY A 510 4.91 -19.52 -0.98
CA GLY A 510 6.02 -18.74 -1.52
C GLY A 510 6.58 -17.73 -0.53
N THR A 511 6.60 -16.46 -0.91
CA THR A 511 7.16 -15.40 -0.07
C THR A 511 6.31 -15.06 1.17
N TYR A 512 5.07 -15.55 1.25
CA TYR A 512 4.24 -15.47 2.46
C TYR A 512 4.70 -16.41 3.58
N ALA A 513 5.42 -17.49 3.25
CA ALA A 513 5.98 -18.40 4.24
C ALA A 513 7.40 -17.98 4.67
N GLY A 514 7.77 -18.33 5.89
CA GLY A 514 9.10 -18.14 6.43
C GLY A 514 9.44 -19.20 7.49
N ASN A 515 10.74 -19.34 7.76
CA ASN A 515 11.25 -20.24 8.79
C ASN A 515 11.88 -19.44 9.90
N ILE A 516 11.73 -19.93 11.13
CA ILE A 516 12.43 -19.44 12.32
C ILE A 516 13.14 -20.60 13.01
N SER A 517 14.22 -20.33 13.72
CA SER A 517 14.86 -21.36 14.55
C SER A 517 13.92 -21.75 15.71
N ALA A 518 13.81 -23.05 16.00
CA ALA A 518 13.09 -23.51 17.19
C ALA A 518 13.68 -22.91 18.49
N ASP A 519 14.97 -22.59 18.51
CA ASP A 519 15.61 -21.88 19.62
C ASP A 519 14.98 -20.52 19.93
N ALA A 520 14.38 -19.87 18.91
CA ALA A 520 13.67 -18.60 19.12
C ALA A 520 12.45 -18.78 20.04
N LEU A 521 11.88 -19.98 20.07
CA LEU A 521 10.71 -20.34 20.89
C LEU A 521 11.07 -20.99 22.22
N THR A 522 12.36 -21.29 22.49
CA THR A 522 12.79 -22.02 23.67
C THR A 522 13.55 -21.17 24.69
N VAL A 523 13.63 -21.66 25.94
CA VAL A 523 14.35 -21.00 27.03
C VAL A 523 15.84 -21.36 26.93
N GLY A 524 16.73 -20.37 26.94
CA GLY A 524 18.18 -20.62 27.04
C GLY A 524 19.08 -19.70 26.23
N VAL A 525 18.57 -19.03 25.21
CA VAL A 525 19.38 -18.16 24.35
C VAL A 525 19.13 -16.68 24.69
N LYS A 526 20.03 -16.09 25.50
CA LYS A 526 20.09 -14.62 25.68
C LYS A 526 20.78 -14.00 24.48
N ARG A 527 20.04 -13.69 23.41
CA ARG A 527 20.51 -12.83 22.32
C ARG A 527 19.92 -11.43 22.47
N ASN A 528 20.76 -10.41 22.47
CA ASN A 528 20.33 -9.01 22.58
C ASN A 528 19.65 -8.50 21.30
N VAL A 529 19.88 -9.16 20.16
CA VAL A 529 19.30 -8.83 18.87
C VAL A 529 18.66 -10.10 18.31
N LYS A 530 17.41 -10.01 17.87
CA LYS A 530 16.66 -11.10 17.23
C LYS A 530 16.38 -10.77 15.77
N PRO A 531 17.36 -10.91 14.87
CA PRO A 531 17.18 -10.63 13.43
C PRO A 531 16.05 -11.49 12.82
N GLU A 532 15.83 -12.68 13.36
CA GLU A 532 14.80 -13.63 12.95
C GLU A 532 13.38 -13.04 13.10
N LEU A 533 13.14 -12.18 14.10
CA LEU A 533 11.85 -11.49 14.23
C LEU A 533 11.62 -10.47 13.12
N ALA A 534 12.68 -9.88 12.59
CA ALA A 534 12.56 -8.96 11.45
C ALA A 534 12.18 -9.67 10.14
N GLU A 535 12.55 -10.95 10.01
CA GLU A 535 12.16 -11.81 8.88
C GLU A 535 10.66 -12.20 8.95
N ALA A 536 10.05 -12.15 10.14
CA ALA A 536 8.64 -12.49 10.33
C ALA A 536 7.66 -11.43 9.77
N LYS A 537 8.17 -10.22 9.48
CA LYS A 537 7.36 -9.13 8.95
C LYS A 537 6.69 -9.50 7.62
N GLY A 538 5.36 -9.32 7.55
CA GLY A 538 4.56 -9.60 6.35
C GLY A 538 4.44 -11.09 6.00
N LYS A 539 5.00 -11.99 6.81
CA LYS A 539 4.78 -13.43 6.66
C LYS A 539 3.40 -13.81 7.18
N ARG A 540 2.77 -14.79 6.51
CA ARG A 540 1.47 -15.35 6.90
C ARG A 540 1.59 -16.74 7.49
N LEU A 541 2.70 -17.43 7.22
CA LEU A 541 3.09 -18.69 7.83
C LEU A 541 4.52 -18.59 8.34
N LEU A 542 4.74 -18.88 9.64
CA LEU A 542 6.06 -19.06 10.21
C LEU A 542 6.21 -20.47 10.73
N ILE A 543 7.24 -21.17 10.28
CA ILE A 543 7.55 -22.53 10.68
C ILE A 543 8.81 -22.56 11.55
N ALA A 544 8.67 -23.13 12.74
CA ALA A 544 9.78 -23.59 13.56
C ALA A 544 9.88 -25.11 13.44
N ALA A 545 11.07 -25.62 13.18
CA ALA A 545 11.29 -27.05 12.98
C ALA A 545 12.21 -27.61 14.05
N GLU A 546 11.85 -28.82 14.51
CA GLU A 546 12.65 -29.71 15.35
C GLU A 546 13.17 -29.07 16.67
N THR A 547 12.55 -29.46 17.77
CA THR A 547 13.06 -29.22 19.10
C THR A 547 13.85 -30.44 19.55
N GLU A 548 14.98 -30.25 20.22
CA GLU A 548 15.68 -31.33 20.91
C GLU A 548 14.83 -31.85 22.08
N GLU A 549 15.06 -33.11 22.45
CA GLU A 549 14.38 -33.71 23.59
C GLU A 549 14.65 -32.93 24.89
N GLY A 550 13.62 -32.71 25.67
CA GLY A 550 13.70 -31.99 26.94
C GLY A 550 13.78 -30.46 26.86
N MET A 551 13.75 -29.90 25.66
CA MET A 551 13.69 -28.43 25.49
C MET A 551 12.45 -27.84 26.16
N ARG A 552 12.61 -26.62 26.71
CA ARG A 552 11.53 -25.90 27.38
C ARG A 552 11.03 -24.71 26.54
N LEU A 553 9.73 -24.66 26.33
CA LEU A 553 9.09 -23.55 25.61
C LEU A 553 9.23 -22.24 26.38
N SER A 554 9.65 -21.17 25.71
CA SER A 554 9.58 -19.81 26.23
C SER A 554 8.15 -19.29 26.09
N THR A 555 7.36 -19.45 27.14
CA THR A 555 5.93 -19.10 27.09
C THR A 555 5.68 -17.62 26.81
N SER A 556 6.57 -16.74 27.23
CA SER A 556 6.49 -15.29 26.92
C SER A 556 6.70 -15.01 25.44
N ILE A 557 7.70 -15.61 24.81
CA ILE A 557 7.98 -15.41 23.38
C ILE A 557 6.90 -16.07 22.52
N ALA A 558 6.50 -17.30 22.85
CA ALA A 558 5.43 -17.99 22.13
C ALA A 558 4.11 -17.20 22.19
N LYS A 559 3.74 -16.64 23.35
CA LYS A 559 2.57 -15.77 23.49
C LYS A 559 2.71 -14.50 22.66
N GLN A 560 3.87 -13.85 22.71
CA GLN A 560 4.13 -12.61 21.97
C GLN A 560 4.06 -12.83 20.46
N MET A 561 4.66 -13.91 19.95
CA MET A 561 4.65 -14.21 18.51
C MET A 561 3.28 -14.70 17.99
N ALA A 562 2.46 -15.28 18.87
CA ALA A 562 1.11 -15.73 18.51
C ALA A 562 0.03 -14.70 18.88
N SER A 563 0.38 -13.47 19.29
CA SER A 563 -0.57 -12.44 19.69
C SER A 563 -0.79 -11.41 18.58
N THR A 564 -1.73 -10.51 18.84
CA THR A 564 -1.99 -9.32 18.01
C THR A 564 -1.16 -8.10 18.45
N ASP A 565 -0.34 -8.22 19.49
CA ASP A 565 0.48 -7.14 20.01
C ASP A 565 1.65 -6.81 19.07
N LEU A 566 2.08 -5.56 19.06
CA LEU A 566 3.21 -5.12 18.25
C LEU A 566 4.50 -5.83 18.64
N LEU A 567 5.17 -6.41 17.67
CA LEU A 567 6.51 -6.96 17.79
C LEU A 567 7.55 -5.89 17.45
N TYR A 568 8.57 -5.77 18.31
CA TYR A 568 9.74 -4.96 18.06
C TYR A 568 10.86 -5.81 17.48
N ALA A 569 11.33 -5.43 16.32
CA ALA A 569 12.40 -6.12 15.60
C ALA A 569 13.48 -5.15 15.16
N GLU A 570 14.69 -5.67 14.97
CA GLU A 570 15.83 -4.89 14.52
C GLU A 570 16.58 -5.69 13.46
N LYS A 571 16.75 -5.11 12.27
CA LYS A 571 17.67 -5.62 11.26
C LYS A 571 19.09 -5.10 11.60
N LYS A 572 20.11 -5.94 11.42
CA LYS A 572 21.51 -5.56 11.67
C LYS A 572 21.85 -4.27 10.92
N TYR A 573 22.33 -3.27 11.65
CA TYR A 573 22.70 -1.94 11.12
C TYR A 573 21.51 -1.07 10.60
N LYS A 574 20.27 -1.37 10.98
CA LYS A 574 19.10 -0.53 10.71
C LYS A 574 18.44 -0.10 12.02
N ALA A 575 17.62 0.96 11.95
CA ALA A 575 16.81 1.38 13.09
C ALA A 575 15.80 0.28 13.49
N PRO A 576 15.52 0.11 14.79
CA PRO A 576 14.44 -0.76 15.25
C PRO A 576 13.09 -0.31 14.67
N PHE A 577 12.23 -1.25 14.35
CA PHE A 577 10.88 -0.99 13.89
C PHE A 577 9.86 -1.90 14.60
N ALA A 578 8.61 -1.45 14.65
CA ALA A 578 7.51 -2.22 15.20
C ALA A 578 6.57 -2.66 14.07
N PHE A 579 6.03 -3.88 14.16
CA PHE A 579 5.02 -4.38 13.25
C PHE A 579 4.02 -5.28 13.97
N ALA A 580 2.78 -5.32 13.49
CA ALA A 580 1.78 -6.27 13.95
C ALA A 580 2.05 -7.64 13.34
N PRO A 581 1.99 -8.74 14.12
CA PRO A 581 2.06 -10.10 13.57
C PRO A 581 0.95 -10.34 12.56
N SER A 582 1.31 -10.96 11.45
CA SER A 582 0.39 -11.34 10.37
C SER A 582 0.40 -12.85 10.08
N HIS A 583 1.03 -13.63 10.95
CA HIS A 583 1.36 -15.03 10.68
C HIS A 583 0.66 -16.00 11.63
N THR A 584 0.38 -17.18 11.12
CA THR A 584 0.11 -18.39 11.90
C THR A 584 1.46 -19.04 12.22
N LEU A 585 1.70 -19.26 13.52
CA LEU A 585 2.95 -19.85 14.03
C LEU A 585 2.79 -21.36 14.15
N VAL A 586 3.69 -22.12 13.50
CA VAL A 586 3.69 -23.58 13.46
C VAL A 586 5.02 -24.10 14.00
N LEU A 587 4.97 -25.06 14.90
CA LEU A 587 6.10 -25.86 15.34
C LEU A 587 5.84 -27.33 14.95
N TYR A 588 6.64 -27.91 14.06
CA TYR A 588 6.58 -29.35 13.87
C TYR A 588 7.77 -30.03 14.55
N THR A 589 7.49 -31.08 15.34
CA THR A 589 8.50 -31.70 16.19
C THR A 589 8.18 -33.17 16.45
N ASN A 590 9.23 -33.95 16.77
CA ASN A 590 9.10 -35.30 17.31
C ASN A 590 9.03 -35.31 18.83
N HIS A 591 9.44 -34.22 19.49
CA HIS A 591 9.47 -34.11 20.93
C HIS A 591 8.70 -32.85 21.37
N LEU A 592 7.63 -33.05 22.10
CA LEU A 592 6.86 -31.92 22.66
C LEU A 592 7.73 -31.12 23.64
N PRO A 593 7.88 -29.81 23.47
CA PRO A 593 8.68 -29.00 24.39
C PRO A 593 8.00 -28.92 25.76
N ARG A 594 8.78 -28.93 26.84
CA ARG A 594 8.21 -28.77 28.19
C ARG A 594 7.58 -27.39 28.36
N VAL A 595 6.37 -27.36 28.91
CA VAL A 595 5.60 -26.14 29.18
C VAL A 595 5.42 -25.97 30.67
N GLY A 596 5.43 -24.74 31.17
CA GLY A 596 5.11 -24.49 32.57
C GLY A 596 3.63 -24.83 32.85
N ALA A 597 3.37 -25.86 33.66
CA ALA A 597 2.02 -26.39 33.94
C ALA A 597 1.01 -25.32 34.39
N MET A 598 1.48 -24.30 35.12
CA MET A 598 0.66 -23.26 35.73
C MET A 598 0.35 -22.06 34.86
N ASP A 599 0.84 -22.01 33.62
CA ASP A 599 0.58 -20.91 32.70
C ASP A 599 -0.68 -21.15 31.85
N VAL A 600 -1.85 -20.89 32.45
CA VAL A 600 -3.15 -21.01 31.74
C VAL A 600 -3.18 -20.23 30.43
N GLY A 601 -2.46 -19.10 30.36
CA GLY A 601 -2.41 -18.25 29.19
C GLY A 601 -1.74 -18.89 27.99
N ILE A 602 -0.75 -19.77 28.17
CA ILE A 602 -0.13 -20.51 27.08
C ILE A 602 -1.01 -21.69 26.65
N TRP A 603 -1.57 -22.46 27.61
CA TRP A 603 -2.36 -23.65 27.31
C TRP A 603 -3.57 -23.36 26.41
N ARG A 604 -4.23 -22.22 26.57
CA ARG A 604 -5.33 -21.79 25.69
C ARG A 604 -4.89 -21.45 24.26
N ARG A 605 -3.59 -21.22 24.04
CA ARG A 605 -3.00 -20.88 22.75
C ARG A 605 -2.35 -22.06 22.06
N LEU A 606 -2.24 -23.22 22.71
CA LEU A 606 -1.65 -24.40 22.09
C LEU A 606 -2.71 -25.21 21.35
N ILE A 607 -2.43 -25.55 20.09
CA ILE A 607 -3.21 -26.50 19.31
C ILE A 607 -2.26 -27.62 18.92
N VAL A 608 -2.50 -28.83 19.41
CA VAL A 608 -1.67 -30.01 19.13
C VAL A 608 -2.34 -30.84 18.06
N ILE A 609 -1.71 -30.93 16.89
CA ILE A 609 -2.16 -31.77 15.77
C ILE A 609 -1.33 -33.05 15.75
N PRO A 610 -1.92 -34.21 16.10
CA PRO A 610 -1.19 -35.47 16.07
C PRO A 610 -1.04 -36.02 14.65
N PHE A 611 0.20 -36.33 14.26
CA PHE A 611 0.54 -37.07 13.03
C PHE A 611 0.92 -38.46 13.41
N GLU A 612 -0.02 -39.41 13.34
CA GLU A 612 0.11 -40.81 13.79
C GLU A 612 0.34 -41.78 12.64
N ALA A 613 0.38 -41.28 11.40
CA ALA A 613 0.65 -42.15 10.26
C ALA A 613 2.04 -42.79 10.35
N LYS A 614 2.16 -44.02 9.87
CA LYS A 614 3.43 -44.71 9.66
C LYS A 614 3.64 -44.90 8.16
N ILE A 615 4.56 -44.14 7.59
CA ILE A 615 4.87 -44.15 6.17
C ILE A 615 6.07 -45.06 5.94
N GLU A 616 5.81 -46.26 5.44
CA GLU A 616 6.80 -47.33 5.24
C GLU A 616 6.55 -48.06 3.91
N GLY A 617 7.58 -48.75 3.41
CA GLY A 617 7.48 -49.58 2.21
C GLY A 617 7.12 -48.78 0.96
N SER A 618 6.08 -49.14 0.25
CA SER A 618 5.64 -48.53 -1.01
C SER A 618 5.06 -47.10 -0.80
N SER A 619 4.65 -46.75 0.41
CA SER A 619 4.18 -45.41 0.73
C SER A 619 5.31 -44.43 1.05
N ASP A 620 6.56 -44.89 1.27
CA ASP A 620 7.74 -44.02 1.48
C ASP A 620 8.30 -43.51 0.14
N ILE A 621 7.62 -42.51 -0.41
CA ILE A 621 8.04 -41.85 -1.65
C ILE A 621 9.14 -40.82 -1.30
N LYS A 622 10.32 -41.02 -1.88
CA LYS A 622 11.44 -40.12 -1.69
C LYS A 622 11.14 -38.73 -2.28
N ASN A 623 11.55 -37.68 -1.56
CA ASN A 623 11.32 -36.31 -1.97
C ASN A 623 9.83 -35.98 -2.25
N TYR A 624 8.92 -36.56 -1.44
CA TYR A 624 7.48 -36.48 -1.69
C TYR A 624 6.94 -35.03 -1.67
N ALA A 625 7.51 -34.15 -0.88
CA ALA A 625 7.15 -32.71 -0.93
C ALA A 625 7.39 -32.09 -2.31
N GLU A 626 8.49 -32.46 -2.99
CA GLU A 626 8.76 -32.04 -4.36
C GLU A 626 7.73 -32.64 -5.34
N HIS A 627 7.41 -33.92 -5.17
CA HIS A 627 6.40 -34.59 -5.99
C HIS A 627 5.04 -33.92 -5.87
N LEU A 628 4.59 -33.58 -4.66
CA LEU A 628 3.33 -32.87 -4.40
C LEU A 628 3.36 -31.48 -5.02
N TYR A 629 4.46 -30.74 -4.87
CA TYR A 629 4.61 -29.43 -5.47
C TYR A 629 4.53 -29.47 -6.99
N GLN A 630 5.25 -30.38 -7.65
CA GLN A 630 5.28 -30.47 -9.11
C GLN A 630 3.93 -30.92 -9.72
N ASN A 631 3.15 -31.71 -9.00
CA ASN A 631 1.94 -32.33 -9.55
C ASN A 631 0.63 -31.75 -8.99
N ALA A 632 0.67 -31.03 -7.87
CA ALA A 632 -0.52 -30.60 -7.16
C ALA A 632 -0.43 -29.20 -6.55
N ALA A 633 0.60 -28.38 -6.85
CA ALA A 633 0.79 -27.09 -6.19
C ALA A 633 -0.46 -26.17 -6.28
N GLY A 634 -1.07 -26.08 -7.47
CA GLY A 634 -2.29 -25.28 -7.64
C GLY A 634 -3.49 -25.82 -6.85
N ALA A 635 -3.60 -27.14 -6.75
CA ALA A 635 -4.65 -27.78 -5.94
C ALA A 635 -4.42 -27.58 -4.44
N VAL A 636 -3.16 -27.60 -3.99
CA VAL A 636 -2.80 -27.26 -2.61
C VAL A 636 -3.19 -25.82 -2.31
N LEU A 637 -2.90 -24.87 -3.22
CA LEU A 637 -3.31 -23.47 -3.03
C LEU A 637 -4.84 -23.33 -3.02
N GLN A 638 -5.56 -24.00 -3.91
CA GLN A 638 -7.02 -23.99 -3.90
C GLN A 638 -7.57 -24.52 -2.55
N TRP A 639 -7.00 -25.62 -2.06
CA TRP A 639 -7.39 -26.20 -0.76
C TRP A 639 -7.10 -25.24 0.41
N ILE A 640 -6.02 -24.45 0.35
CA ILE A 640 -5.70 -23.39 1.32
C ILE A 640 -6.76 -22.26 1.25
N VAL A 641 -7.08 -21.79 0.04
CA VAL A 641 -8.09 -20.74 -0.19
C VAL A 641 -9.47 -21.19 0.31
N ASP A 642 -9.86 -22.43 0.01
CA ASP A 642 -11.12 -23.00 0.52
C ASP A 642 -11.12 -23.07 2.05
N GLY A 643 -9.98 -23.43 2.66
CA GLY A 643 -9.80 -23.41 4.11
C GLY A 643 -9.90 -22.00 4.72
N ALA A 644 -9.35 -21.00 4.04
CA ALA A 644 -9.46 -19.59 4.45
C ALA A 644 -10.93 -19.14 4.42
N ARG A 645 -11.67 -19.46 3.37
CA ARG A 645 -13.10 -19.14 3.28
C ARG A 645 -13.90 -19.84 4.39
N LYS A 646 -13.66 -21.12 4.64
CA LYS A 646 -14.33 -21.85 5.72
C LYS A 646 -14.11 -21.20 7.08
N VAL A 647 -12.90 -20.74 7.39
CA VAL A 647 -12.62 -20.13 8.69
C VAL A 647 -13.17 -18.70 8.79
N ILE A 648 -13.25 -17.98 7.68
CA ILE A 648 -13.90 -16.67 7.59
C ILE A 648 -15.41 -16.82 7.82
N ASP A 649 -16.06 -17.78 7.15
CA ASP A 649 -17.50 -18.06 7.28
C ASP A 649 -17.86 -18.52 8.71
N ASP A 650 -16.95 -19.22 9.39
CA ASP A 650 -17.10 -19.63 10.79
C ASP A 650 -16.71 -18.52 11.81
N ASP A 651 -16.53 -17.26 11.38
CA ASP A 651 -16.12 -16.12 12.20
C ASP A 651 -14.84 -16.41 13.03
N PHE A 652 -13.88 -17.09 12.42
CA PHE A 652 -12.60 -17.53 13.01
C PHE A 652 -12.74 -18.44 14.24
N VAL A 653 -13.88 -19.07 14.44
CA VAL A 653 -14.12 -20.00 15.54
C VAL A 653 -13.67 -21.41 15.15
N LEU A 654 -12.55 -21.86 15.69
CA LEU A 654 -12.04 -23.21 15.51
C LEU A 654 -12.70 -24.17 16.50
N LYS A 655 -13.31 -25.26 16.01
CA LYS A 655 -13.89 -26.32 16.83
C LYS A 655 -12.99 -27.56 16.76
N PRO A 656 -12.08 -27.77 17.72
CA PRO A 656 -11.14 -28.89 17.68
C PRO A 656 -11.86 -30.24 17.76
N PRO A 657 -11.56 -31.20 16.87
CA PRO A 657 -12.09 -32.55 16.94
C PRO A 657 -11.60 -33.31 18.18
N PRO A 658 -12.24 -34.43 18.57
CA PRO A 658 -11.88 -35.18 19.77
C PRO A 658 -10.41 -35.60 19.82
N LYS A 659 -9.80 -35.90 18.68
CA LYS A 659 -8.39 -36.32 18.55
C LYS A 659 -7.45 -35.19 18.96
N VAL A 660 -7.69 -33.96 18.52
CA VAL A 660 -6.91 -32.76 18.87
C VAL A 660 -7.09 -32.41 20.36
N ARG A 661 -8.31 -32.50 20.86
CA ARG A 661 -8.57 -32.23 22.30
C ARG A 661 -7.81 -33.20 23.19
N ARG A 662 -7.91 -34.53 22.89
CA ARG A 662 -7.18 -35.57 23.63
C ARG A 662 -5.67 -35.38 23.57
N ALA A 663 -5.13 -35.02 22.42
CA ALA A 663 -3.69 -34.76 22.29
C ALA A 663 -3.24 -33.58 23.17
N LEU A 664 -4.02 -32.50 23.22
CA LEU A 664 -3.73 -31.36 24.09
C LEU A 664 -3.88 -31.71 25.56
N GLU A 665 -4.91 -32.47 25.94
CA GLU A 665 -5.13 -32.96 27.32
C GLU A 665 -3.98 -33.85 27.80
N ALA A 666 -3.56 -34.81 26.96
CA ALA A 666 -2.41 -35.67 27.25
C ALA A 666 -1.13 -34.84 27.44
N TYR A 667 -0.88 -33.90 26.53
CA TYR A 667 0.28 -33.01 26.63
C TYR A 667 0.26 -32.15 27.90
N ARG A 668 -0.91 -31.67 28.29
CA ARG A 668 -1.08 -30.90 29.54
C ARG A 668 -0.84 -31.77 30.75
N PHE A 669 -1.36 -33.00 30.75
CA PHE A 669 -1.17 -33.97 31.83
C PHE A 669 0.32 -34.31 31.99
N GLU A 670 1.03 -34.63 30.90
CA GLU A 670 2.48 -34.90 30.93
C GLU A 670 3.32 -33.74 31.53
N ASN A 671 2.85 -32.51 31.42
CA ASN A 671 3.52 -31.32 31.95
C ASN A 671 3.04 -30.92 33.37
N ASP A 672 2.06 -31.64 33.92
CA ASP A 672 1.51 -31.35 35.26
C ASP A 672 2.33 -32.02 36.40
N TRP A 673 3.57 -31.60 36.48
CA TRP A 673 4.54 -32.06 37.42
C TRP A 673 4.05 -32.01 38.90
N MET A 674 3.13 -31.08 39.21
CA MET A 674 2.63 -30.93 40.56
C MET A 674 1.60 -31.99 40.88
N THR A 675 0.66 -32.28 39.98
CA THR A 675 -0.32 -33.35 40.14
C THR A 675 0.41 -34.70 40.25
N HIS A 676 1.41 -34.97 39.36
CA HIS A 676 2.20 -36.19 39.46
C HIS A 676 2.92 -36.32 40.85
N PHE A 677 3.53 -35.22 41.31
CA PHE A 677 4.16 -35.25 42.64
C PHE A 677 3.14 -35.54 43.75
N LEU A 678 1.97 -34.89 43.70
CA LEU A 678 0.93 -35.10 44.72
C LEU A 678 0.37 -36.53 44.69
N ASP A 679 0.09 -37.07 43.49
CA ASP A 679 -0.44 -38.42 43.32
C ASP A 679 0.54 -39.48 43.78
N ASP A 680 1.83 -39.32 43.49
CA ASP A 680 2.86 -40.31 43.84
C ASP A 680 3.27 -40.22 45.30
N ASN A 681 3.35 -39.01 45.92
CA ASN A 681 4.00 -38.82 47.22
C ASN A 681 3.07 -38.31 48.33
N CYS A 682 1.85 -37.87 48.00
CA CYS A 682 0.97 -37.22 49.00
C CYS A 682 -0.39 -37.92 49.11
N GLU A 683 -0.99 -37.79 50.27
CA GLU A 683 -2.41 -38.06 50.55
C GLU A 683 -3.12 -36.72 50.76
N ILE A 684 -4.29 -36.56 50.11
CA ILE A 684 -5.05 -35.31 50.12
C ILE A 684 -6.31 -35.49 50.98
N ASP A 685 -6.42 -34.73 52.05
CA ASP A 685 -7.61 -34.63 52.88
C ASP A 685 -7.60 -33.29 53.60
N SER A 686 -8.76 -32.67 53.78
CA SER A 686 -8.91 -31.35 54.40
C SER A 686 -8.42 -31.29 55.86
N SER A 687 -8.34 -32.44 56.51
CA SER A 687 -7.85 -32.59 57.90
C SER A 687 -6.33 -32.70 57.98
N PHE A 688 -5.64 -32.94 56.90
CA PHE A 688 -4.19 -33.15 56.88
C PHE A 688 -3.41 -31.85 56.89
N THR A 689 -2.21 -31.91 57.45
CA THR A 689 -1.29 -30.79 57.55
C THR A 689 0.15 -31.30 57.46
N GLN A 690 0.96 -30.72 56.57
CA GLN A 690 2.35 -31.13 56.34
C GLN A 690 3.32 -29.97 56.59
N PRO A 691 4.46 -30.18 57.29
CA PRO A 691 5.52 -29.17 57.37
C PRO A 691 6.04 -28.78 55.98
N SER A 692 6.09 -27.47 55.69
CA SER A 692 6.47 -26.99 54.38
C SER A 692 7.89 -27.38 53.95
N GLY A 693 8.86 -27.38 54.92
CA GLY A 693 10.24 -27.72 54.64
C GLY A 693 10.43 -29.18 54.19
N GLU A 694 9.75 -30.10 54.88
CA GLU A 694 9.77 -31.54 54.55
C GLU A 694 9.11 -31.79 53.18
N LEU A 695 7.94 -31.19 52.97
CA LEU A 695 7.22 -31.32 51.68
C LEU A 695 8.09 -30.90 50.52
N TYR A 696 8.78 -29.78 50.61
CA TYR A 696 9.68 -29.31 49.56
C TYR A 696 10.92 -30.20 49.41
N SER A 697 11.44 -30.76 50.47
CA SER A 697 12.58 -31.68 50.42
C SER A 697 12.24 -32.97 49.69
N VAL A 698 11.06 -33.55 49.97
CA VAL A 698 10.55 -34.73 49.25
C VAL A 698 10.28 -34.39 47.78
N TYR A 699 9.65 -33.26 47.48
CA TYR A 699 9.47 -32.79 46.08
C TYR A 699 10.81 -32.69 45.34
N ARG A 700 11.83 -32.12 45.97
CA ARG A 700 13.15 -31.98 45.36
C ARG A 700 13.78 -33.33 45.05
N ALA A 701 13.68 -34.29 45.98
CA ALA A 701 14.18 -35.65 45.80
C ALA A 701 13.41 -36.37 44.66
N TYR A 702 12.09 -36.26 44.67
CA TYR A 702 11.22 -36.79 43.61
C TYR A 702 11.57 -36.21 42.24
N ALA A 703 11.64 -34.90 42.08
CA ALA A 703 11.98 -34.26 40.84
C ALA A 703 13.33 -34.77 40.28
N LEU A 704 14.33 -34.94 41.13
CA LEU A 704 15.63 -35.50 40.75
C LEU A 704 15.54 -36.98 40.36
N SER A 705 14.73 -37.77 41.03
CA SER A 705 14.57 -39.22 40.73
C SER A 705 13.89 -39.47 39.40
N VAL A 706 12.93 -38.61 39.00
CA VAL A 706 12.24 -38.67 37.72
C VAL A 706 12.97 -37.91 36.60
N GLY A 707 14.17 -37.37 36.84
CA GLY A 707 14.96 -36.64 35.88
C GLY A 707 14.43 -35.24 35.56
N GLU A 708 13.62 -34.68 36.46
CA GLU A 708 13.04 -33.34 36.28
C GLU A 708 13.86 -32.25 37.01
N TYR A 709 13.76 -31.03 36.48
CA TYR A 709 14.32 -29.86 37.17
C TYR A 709 13.53 -29.53 38.42
N ALA A 710 14.16 -29.60 39.59
CA ALA A 710 13.59 -29.17 40.82
C ALA A 710 13.33 -27.64 40.84
N ARG A 711 12.09 -27.23 40.86
CA ARG A 711 11.67 -25.83 40.82
C ARG A 711 12.02 -25.11 42.11
N SER A 712 12.06 -23.77 42.08
CA SER A 712 12.31 -22.99 43.25
C SER A 712 11.24 -23.19 44.34
N THR A 713 11.57 -22.92 45.61
CA THR A 713 10.59 -22.95 46.71
C THR A 713 9.41 -22.00 46.45
N SER A 714 9.66 -20.87 45.83
CA SER A 714 8.60 -19.91 45.45
C SER A 714 7.63 -20.51 44.46
N ASP A 715 8.14 -21.11 43.37
CA ASP A 715 7.33 -21.69 42.30
C ASP A 715 6.53 -22.89 42.81
N PHE A 716 7.18 -23.74 43.64
CA PHE A 716 6.55 -24.91 44.24
C PHE A 716 5.33 -24.54 45.10
N TYR A 717 5.49 -23.57 46.00
CA TYR A 717 4.37 -23.19 46.84
C TYR A 717 3.32 -22.36 46.13
N SER A 718 3.70 -21.54 45.13
CA SER A 718 2.71 -20.87 44.30
C SER A 718 1.85 -21.86 43.54
N ALA A 719 2.43 -22.96 43.08
CA ALA A 719 1.71 -24.02 42.39
C ALA A 719 0.71 -24.74 43.36
N LEU A 720 1.11 -25.05 44.55
CA LEU A 720 0.20 -25.60 45.60
C LEU A 720 -0.96 -24.67 45.94
N GLU A 721 -0.68 -23.37 46.10
CA GLU A 721 -1.70 -22.36 46.38
C GLU A 721 -2.72 -22.22 45.24
N GLN A 722 -2.28 -22.34 43.97
CA GLN A 722 -3.17 -22.35 42.82
C GLN A 722 -4.08 -23.61 42.74
N LEU A 723 -3.61 -24.74 43.29
CA LEU A 723 -4.42 -25.94 43.44
C LEU A 723 -5.34 -25.90 44.68
N GLY A 724 -5.33 -24.78 45.40
CA GLY A 724 -6.23 -24.56 46.55
C GLY A 724 -5.66 -24.91 47.90
N PHE A 725 -4.42 -25.44 48.00
CA PHE A 725 -3.77 -25.70 49.27
C PHE A 725 -3.34 -24.41 49.97
N ARG A 726 -3.61 -24.29 51.27
CA ARG A 726 -3.28 -23.09 52.05
C ARG A 726 -1.96 -23.23 52.79
N ARG A 727 -1.11 -22.20 52.68
CA ARG A 727 0.09 -22.08 53.54
C ARG A 727 -0.24 -21.33 54.79
N ARG A 728 0.09 -21.94 55.92
CA ARG A 728 -0.09 -21.36 57.24
C ARG A 728 1.26 -21.20 57.96
N ARG A 729 1.45 -20.08 58.63
CA ARG A 729 2.63 -19.82 59.47
C ARG A 729 2.24 -19.85 60.94
N THR A 730 2.95 -20.62 61.71
CA THR A 730 2.91 -20.61 63.19
C THR A 730 4.14 -19.88 63.75
N LYS A 731 4.22 -19.74 65.09
CA LYS A 731 5.41 -19.13 65.70
C LYS A 731 6.69 -19.96 65.51
N SER A 732 6.58 -21.26 65.28
CA SER A 732 7.69 -22.20 65.20
C SER A 732 7.97 -22.76 63.82
N ALA A 733 6.96 -22.84 62.91
CA ALA A 733 7.11 -23.47 61.61
C ALA A 733 6.07 -22.97 60.57
N ARG A 734 6.28 -23.35 59.31
CA ARG A 734 5.33 -23.15 58.20
C ARG A 734 4.74 -24.48 57.77
N TYR A 735 3.46 -24.50 57.49
CA TYR A 735 2.70 -25.71 57.15
C TYR A 735 1.93 -25.47 55.87
N VAL A 736 1.60 -26.58 55.15
CA VAL A 736 0.62 -26.67 54.08
C VAL A 736 -0.55 -27.48 54.59
N ASP A 737 -1.76 -26.92 54.56
CA ASP A 737 -2.98 -27.57 55.02
C ASP A 737 -3.67 -28.25 53.82
N GLY A 738 -4.34 -29.40 54.05
CA GLY A 738 -5.07 -30.13 53.03
C GLY A 738 -4.32 -31.33 52.43
N LEU A 739 -3.08 -31.59 52.84
CA LEU A 739 -2.29 -32.72 52.39
C LEU A 739 -1.30 -33.22 53.45
N ARG A 740 -0.82 -34.47 53.28
CA ARG A 740 0.33 -35.01 54.00
C ARG A 740 1.16 -35.92 53.06
N LEU A 741 2.42 -36.12 53.42
CA LEU A 741 3.27 -37.11 52.75
C LEU A 741 2.79 -38.53 53.04
N LYS A 742 2.87 -39.46 52.09
CA LYS A 742 2.61 -40.90 52.29
C LYS A 742 3.58 -41.45 53.32
N SER A 743 3.16 -42.46 54.07
CA SER A 743 3.89 -43.03 55.22
C SER A 743 5.31 -43.54 54.85
N GLU A 744 5.56 -43.89 53.62
CA GLU A 744 6.86 -44.33 53.12
C GLU A 744 7.92 -43.21 53.03
N PHE A 745 7.50 -41.94 53.14
CA PHE A 745 8.36 -40.75 53.05
C PHE A 745 8.40 -39.93 54.35
N ASN A 746 7.77 -40.39 55.40
CA ASN A 746 7.92 -39.77 56.74
C ASN A 746 9.26 -40.20 57.36
N LEU A 747 10.28 -39.33 57.26
CA LEU A 747 11.58 -39.45 57.88
C LEU A 747 11.52 -39.09 59.34
#